data_0bc1970b45c4ed8235bf142725a3a292
#
_entry.id   0bc1970b45c4ed8235bf142725a3a292
#
_cell.length_a   1.000
_cell.length_b   1.000
_cell.length_c   1.000
_cell.angle_alpha   90.00
_cell.angle_beta   90.00
_cell.angle_gamma   90.00
#
_symmetry.space_group_name_H-M   'P 1'
#
loop_
_entity.id
_entity.type
_entity.pdbx_description
1 polymer ?
#
loop_
_entity_poly.entity_id
_entity_poly.type
_entity_poly.pdbx_seq_one_letter_code
_entity_poly.pdbx_strand_id
1 'polypeptide(L)'
;MVASGSGGRLKPLVWGLLLALLLLRVVLVACMPLQPAGADPALLLEAASSPELPLELTGTLLGDPRSSVGTASCRALLQLPVGRTELRFGDCPPLQEGWRLRVRGRLRRPQASPHPLLAAPAERLARQGAFSQLQVQDFNVLERPATPVADLRRRMAQALVRQAGPDRGGVLAALVLGSAVVPVPAELREAFRASGLSHALAASGFHLSVLLGVVLPLGARLPQPARLGLAAAAMGLFVLLAGPQPSVLRAVLMGALALAVLESGHRSRPLGILAASALALLLARPDWLLDVGFQLSVVATAALVLSARPLELGLRRWLPGWLPGWLAAATAVPLAASLYTLPLQLLHFGVVPLYAVPANLVVAPLLTPLTLGAMALACLAVLLPPLLPLATVPVDWLCRLLVLVVQAFAELPMAQWQLGRPTPVLVLLLSLALLALVLPALGRRWRLLGLGLLVVAVAVHLSLLGADQLLLVHQGRLDLLVARHRGRAALVSSSADGFSCSQASQLSRGLGVQRFDWALLLDPLAPEQPDCWRAQAGLVLASADGSLPLQPGQRLASEGLSAAPVAIESRAMELQLGRWRWLLLPDRQALWAWQERYGPGRGGFDGLWLGFRPSQRERTQLQRLGVERMWLSGAIPLGWPETWAASGPSGSLQAVRG
;
A
#
# COMPACT_ATOMS: atom_id res chain seq x y z
N MET A 1 53.07 30.15 17.76
CA MET A 1 52.26 30.56 16.60
C MET A 1 51.31 29.43 16.28
N VAL A 2 50.08 29.56 16.70
CA VAL A 2 49.01 28.55 16.57
C VAL A 2 48.27 28.84 15.28
N ALA A 3 48.34 27.94 14.31
CA ALA A 3 47.51 28.01 13.12
C ALA A 3 46.08 27.65 13.51
N SER A 4 45.21 28.65 13.71
CA SER A 4 43.77 28.51 13.95
C SER A 4 43.10 28.05 12.68
N GLY A 5 42.53 26.83 12.74
CA GLY A 5 41.94 26.13 11.64
C GLY A 5 40.73 26.81 10.98
N SER A 6 40.84 26.99 9.69
CA SER A 6 39.76 27.36 8.76
C SER A 6 38.75 26.24 8.48
N GLY A 7 38.83 25.11 9.17
CA GLY A 7 37.98 23.93 8.95
C GLY A 7 36.54 24.02 9.49
N GLY A 8 36.22 25.02 10.31
CA GLY A 8 34.89 25.12 10.93
C GLY A 8 33.77 25.75 10.06
N ARG A 9 34.13 26.59 9.11
CA ARG A 9 33.18 27.32 8.25
C ARG A 9 32.79 26.58 6.97
N LEU A 10 33.61 25.64 6.48
CA LEU A 10 33.31 24.84 5.28
C LEU A 10 32.19 23.83 5.49
N LYS A 11 32.03 23.29 6.70
CA LYS A 11 31.00 22.26 6.99
C LYS A 11 29.55 22.73 6.77
N PRO A 12 29.09 23.89 7.27
CA PRO A 12 27.72 24.33 7.04
C PRO A 12 27.45 24.73 5.59
N LEU A 13 28.45 25.24 4.89
CA LEU A 13 28.36 25.61 3.48
C LEU A 13 28.26 24.38 2.57
N VAL A 14 29.00 23.31 2.85
CA VAL A 14 28.93 22.04 2.12
C VAL A 14 27.54 21.39 2.32
N TRP A 15 27.04 21.36 3.56
CA TRP A 15 25.70 20.85 3.83
C TRP A 15 24.59 21.70 3.18
N GLY A 16 24.74 23.01 3.18
CA GLY A 16 23.83 23.93 2.49
C GLY A 16 23.81 23.68 0.98
N LEU A 17 24.98 23.51 0.36
CA LEU A 17 25.09 23.20 -1.07
C LEU A 17 24.49 21.83 -1.41
N LEU A 18 24.79 20.80 -0.61
CA LEU A 18 24.21 19.46 -0.80
C LEU A 18 22.69 19.48 -0.66
N LEU A 19 22.16 20.22 0.32
CA LEU A 19 20.72 20.39 0.49
C LEU A 19 20.10 21.13 -0.70
N ALA A 20 20.73 22.20 -1.19
CA ALA A 20 20.28 22.94 -2.37
C ALA A 20 20.28 22.07 -3.63
N LEU A 21 21.33 21.28 -3.85
CA LEU A 21 21.41 20.31 -4.95
C LEU A 21 20.34 19.22 -4.84
N LEU A 22 20.08 18.73 -3.62
CA LEU A 22 19.02 17.77 -3.37
C LEU A 22 17.64 18.36 -3.70
N LEU A 23 17.35 19.56 -3.20
CA LEU A 23 16.08 20.26 -3.47
C LEU A 23 15.90 20.52 -4.96
N LEU A 24 16.93 21.00 -5.64
CA LEU A 24 16.91 21.19 -7.09
C LEU A 24 16.61 19.87 -7.82
N ARG A 25 17.29 18.79 -7.44
CA ARG A 25 17.09 17.47 -8.02
C ARG A 25 15.69 16.92 -7.77
N VAL A 26 15.16 17.09 -6.56
CA VAL A 26 13.79 16.70 -6.20
C VAL A 26 12.76 17.48 -7.02
N VAL A 27 12.96 18.79 -7.18
CA VAL A 27 12.09 19.63 -8.02
C VAL A 27 12.14 19.17 -9.48
N LEU A 28 13.33 18.91 -10.01
CA LEU A 28 13.50 18.40 -11.38
C LEU A 28 12.78 17.05 -11.58
N VAL A 29 12.93 16.11 -10.63
CA VAL A 29 12.26 14.80 -10.70
C VAL A 29 10.74 14.94 -10.54
N ALA A 30 10.26 15.83 -9.68
CA ALA A 30 8.83 16.08 -9.50
C ALA A 30 8.19 16.79 -10.70
N CYS A 31 8.95 17.66 -11.39
CA CYS A 31 8.47 18.39 -12.56
C CYS A 31 8.61 17.60 -13.88
N MET A 32 9.50 16.62 -13.92
CA MET A 32 9.67 15.77 -15.09
C MET A 32 8.82 14.51 -14.95
N PRO A 33 7.74 14.35 -15.74
CA PRO A 33 7.00 13.11 -15.76
C PRO A 33 7.91 11.96 -16.19
N LEU A 34 7.78 10.83 -15.53
CA LEU A 34 8.47 9.61 -15.94
C LEU A 34 8.02 9.25 -17.34
N GLN A 35 8.92 9.29 -18.31
CA GLN A 35 8.63 9.03 -19.71
C GLN A 35 9.32 7.74 -20.16
N PRO A 36 8.71 7.00 -21.10
CA PRO A 36 9.33 5.84 -21.71
C PRO A 36 10.59 6.25 -22.48
N ALA A 37 11.61 5.39 -22.47
CA ALA A 37 12.82 5.58 -23.27
C ALA A 37 12.49 5.47 -24.78
N GLY A 38 13.30 6.09 -25.65
CA GLY A 38 12.99 6.25 -27.06
C GLY A 38 12.68 5.00 -27.91
N ALA A 39 12.93 3.79 -27.38
CA ALA A 39 12.58 2.51 -28.03
C ALA A 39 11.72 1.63 -27.10
N ASP A 40 11.04 2.20 -26.10
CA ASP A 40 10.13 1.47 -25.22
C ASP A 40 8.89 1.00 -26.01
N PRO A 41 8.42 -0.24 -25.80
CA PRO A 41 7.21 -0.75 -26.46
C PRO A 41 5.95 0.11 -26.24
N ALA A 42 5.89 0.88 -25.16
CA ALA A 42 4.78 1.80 -24.90
C ALA A 42 4.60 2.84 -26.02
N LEU A 43 5.69 3.26 -26.69
CA LEU A 43 5.64 4.22 -27.80
C LEU A 43 4.99 3.63 -29.07
N LEU A 44 5.04 2.30 -29.24
CA LEU A 44 4.35 1.62 -30.33
C LEU A 44 2.83 1.77 -30.23
N LEU A 45 2.29 1.80 -29.01
CA LEU A 45 0.86 2.05 -28.77
C LEU A 45 0.45 3.49 -29.14
N GLU A 46 1.37 4.44 -28.97
CA GLU A 46 1.15 5.83 -29.41
C GLU A 46 1.12 5.95 -30.93
N ALA A 47 2.10 5.35 -31.58
CA ALA A 47 2.22 5.37 -33.03
C ALA A 47 1.05 4.63 -33.70
N ALA A 48 0.60 3.52 -33.14
CA ALA A 48 -0.50 2.72 -33.69
C ALA A 48 -1.90 3.33 -33.43
N SER A 49 -2.01 4.35 -32.57
CA SER A 49 -3.30 4.95 -32.12
C SER A 49 -4.32 3.90 -31.66
N SER A 50 -3.84 2.75 -31.22
CA SER A 50 -4.66 1.60 -30.81
C SER A 50 -4.52 1.34 -29.30
N PRO A 51 -5.62 1.03 -28.58
CA PRO A 51 -5.54 0.67 -27.16
C PRO A 51 -4.82 -0.65 -26.90
N GLU A 52 -4.76 -1.53 -27.93
CA GLU A 52 -4.14 -2.84 -27.86
C GLU A 52 -3.38 -3.14 -29.16
N LEU A 53 -2.18 -3.69 -29.02
CA LEU A 53 -1.34 -4.09 -30.15
C LEU A 53 -0.86 -5.52 -29.95
N PRO A 54 -1.14 -6.46 -30.90
CA PRO A 54 -0.51 -7.78 -30.86
C PRO A 54 0.99 -7.63 -31.10
N LEU A 55 1.82 -8.15 -30.19
CA LEU A 55 3.27 -8.00 -30.25
C LEU A 55 3.97 -9.23 -29.71
N GLU A 56 5.15 -9.50 -30.26
CA GLU A 56 6.08 -10.49 -29.75
C GLU A 56 7.31 -9.77 -29.18
N LEU A 57 7.65 -10.08 -27.93
CA LEU A 57 8.76 -9.47 -27.21
C LEU A 57 9.74 -10.54 -26.75
N THR A 58 11.03 -10.23 -26.78
CA THR A 58 12.09 -11.07 -26.21
C THR A 58 12.79 -10.29 -25.12
N GLY A 59 12.94 -10.91 -23.95
CA GLY A 59 13.57 -10.26 -22.80
C GLY A 59 13.89 -11.23 -21.68
N THR A 60 14.43 -10.68 -20.57
CA THR A 60 14.83 -11.44 -19.38
C THR A 60 13.89 -11.13 -18.22
N LEU A 61 13.42 -12.15 -17.50
CA LEU A 61 12.60 -11.99 -16.30
C LEU A 61 13.38 -11.35 -15.17
N LEU A 62 12.83 -10.30 -14.57
CA LEU A 62 13.40 -9.60 -13.40
C LEU A 62 12.94 -10.17 -12.05
N GLY A 63 12.10 -11.18 -12.06
CA GLY A 63 11.62 -11.86 -10.85
C GLY A 63 10.66 -12.98 -11.20
N ASP A 64 10.46 -13.91 -10.26
CA ASP A 64 9.49 -14.99 -10.44
C ASP A 64 8.05 -14.43 -10.58
N PRO A 65 7.17 -15.04 -11.40
CA PRO A 65 5.78 -14.65 -11.50
C PRO A 65 5.07 -14.69 -10.16
N ARG A 66 4.28 -13.65 -9.85
CA ARG A 66 3.56 -13.53 -8.59
C ARG A 66 2.07 -13.39 -8.82
N SER A 67 1.29 -14.09 -8.01
CA SER A 67 -0.17 -13.97 -8.01
C SER A 67 -0.60 -12.54 -7.69
N SER A 68 -1.60 -12.06 -8.42
CA SER A 68 -2.27 -10.79 -8.14
C SER A 68 -3.36 -10.98 -7.11
N VAL A 69 -3.45 -10.08 -6.13
CA VAL A 69 -4.49 -10.13 -5.10
C VAL A 69 -5.87 -9.98 -5.75
N GLY A 70 -6.78 -10.91 -5.46
CA GLY A 70 -8.17 -10.88 -5.94
C GLY A 70 -8.38 -11.39 -7.37
N THR A 71 -7.34 -11.93 -8.03
CA THR A 71 -7.46 -12.54 -9.37
C THR A 71 -6.60 -13.80 -9.46
N ALA A 72 -7.00 -14.76 -10.27
CA ALA A 72 -6.18 -15.94 -10.57
C ALA A 72 -4.93 -15.61 -11.42
N SER A 73 -4.82 -14.36 -11.89
CA SER A 73 -3.76 -13.92 -12.79
C SER A 73 -2.41 -13.72 -12.07
N CYS A 74 -1.33 -13.99 -12.78
CA CYS A 74 0.03 -13.73 -12.33
C CYS A 74 0.71 -12.63 -13.14
N ARG A 75 1.66 -11.95 -12.50
CA ARG A 75 2.43 -10.87 -13.11
C ARG A 75 3.93 -11.04 -12.86
N ALA A 76 4.72 -10.66 -13.85
CA ALA A 76 6.17 -10.60 -13.77
C ALA A 76 6.69 -9.40 -14.58
N LEU A 77 7.88 -8.89 -14.27
CA LEU A 77 8.53 -7.84 -15.04
C LEU A 77 9.51 -8.48 -16.03
N LEU A 78 9.42 -8.06 -17.29
CA LEU A 78 10.35 -8.44 -18.35
C LEU A 78 11.27 -7.26 -18.66
N GLN A 79 12.58 -7.47 -18.54
CA GLN A 79 13.59 -6.54 -19.01
C GLN A 79 13.79 -6.74 -20.50
N LEU A 80 13.58 -5.70 -21.25
CA LEU A 80 13.83 -5.64 -22.68
C LEU A 80 15.21 -5.01 -22.97
N PRO A 81 15.73 -5.07 -24.19
CA PRO A 81 16.93 -4.33 -24.57
C PRO A 81 16.81 -2.83 -24.25
N VAL A 82 15.62 -2.26 -24.44
CA VAL A 82 15.26 -0.90 -24.04
C VAL A 82 13.94 -0.94 -23.27
N GLY A 83 13.95 -0.44 -22.03
CA GLY A 83 12.76 -0.37 -21.20
C GLY A 83 12.36 -1.69 -20.52
N ARG A 84 11.18 -1.69 -19.95
CA ARG A 84 10.58 -2.83 -19.22
C ARG A 84 9.10 -2.92 -19.54
N THR A 85 8.56 -4.14 -19.50
CA THR A 85 7.12 -4.36 -19.59
C THR A 85 6.64 -5.31 -18.49
N GLU A 86 5.44 -5.11 -17.98
CA GLU A 86 4.80 -6.07 -17.07
C GLU A 86 4.11 -7.15 -17.87
N LEU A 87 4.47 -8.39 -17.67
CA LEU A 87 3.78 -9.56 -18.20
C LEU A 87 2.60 -9.91 -17.30
N ARG A 88 1.45 -10.19 -17.90
CA ARG A 88 0.27 -10.72 -17.21
C ARG A 88 -0.11 -12.07 -17.80
N PHE A 89 -0.11 -13.08 -16.94
CA PHE A 89 -0.48 -14.45 -17.26
C PHE A 89 -1.87 -14.75 -16.69
N GLY A 90 -2.65 -15.59 -17.37
CA GLY A 90 -3.92 -16.12 -16.82
C GLY A 90 -3.69 -16.97 -15.59
N ASP A 91 -2.73 -17.89 -15.69
CA ASP A 91 -2.28 -18.76 -14.60
C ASP A 91 -0.81 -18.50 -14.26
N CYS A 92 -0.35 -18.92 -13.08
CA CYS A 92 1.04 -18.76 -12.68
C CYS A 92 1.95 -19.81 -13.33
N PRO A 93 2.71 -19.46 -14.37
CA PRO A 93 3.64 -20.40 -14.97
C PRO A 93 4.87 -20.60 -14.06
N PRO A 94 5.52 -21.77 -14.08
CA PRO A 94 6.71 -22.06 -13.29
C PRO A 94 7.98 -21.44 -13.90
N LEU A 95 7.93 -20.14 -14.17
CA LEU A 95 9.05 -19.36 -14.70
C LEU A 95 9.89 -18.81 -13.55
N GLN A 96 11.15 -18.52 -13.82
CA GLN A 96 12.12 -18.11 -12.81
C GLN A 96 12.85 -16.83 -13.22
N GLU A 97 13.26 -16.03 -12.22
CA GLU A 97 14.12 -14.86 -12.38
C GLU A 97 15.34 -15.21 -13.23
N GLY A 98 15.67 -14.32 -14.15
CA GLY A 98 16.83 -14.43 -15.04
C GLY A 98 16.58 -15.24 -16.33
N TRP A 99 15.48 -16.00 -16.44
CA TRP A 99 15.19 -16.73 -17.66
C TRP A 99 14.90 -15.78 -18.84
N ARG A 100 15.44 -16.11 -19.99
CA ARG A 100 15.18 -15.39 -21.23
C ARG A 100 13.98 -15.96 -21.95
N LEU A 101 12.98 -15.14 -22.15
CA LEU A 101 11.70 -15.54 -22.74
C LEU A 101 11.45 -14.81 -24.05
N ARG A 102 10.77 -15.52 -24.94
CA ARG A 102 10.04 -14.93 -26.06
C ARG A 102 8.56 -15.05 -25.71
N VAL A 103 7.89 -13.91 -25.63
CA VAL A 103 6.48 -13.82 -25.21
C VAL A 103 5.66 -13.16 -26.29
N ARG A 104 4.52 -13.76 -26.61
CA ARG A 104 3.54 -13.25 -27.58
C ARG A 104 2.26 -12.90 -26.84
N GLY A 105 1.68 -11.74 -27.17
CA GLY A 105 0.46 -11.32 -26.50
C GLY A 105 -0.04 -9.97 -26.99
N ARG A 106 -0.97 -9.39 -26.23
CA ARG A 106 -1.54 -8.06 -26.50
C ARG A 106 -0.90 -7.04 -25.59
N LEU A 107 -0.18 -6.11 -26.18
CA LEU A 107 0.41 -4.97 -25.48
C LEU A 107 -0.69 -3.95 -25.18
N ARG A 108 -0.70 -3.40 -23.96
CA ARG A 108 -1.64 -2.38 -23.49
C ARG A 108 -0.91 -1.34 -22.67
N ARG A 109 -1.50 -0.15 -22.55
CA ARG A 109 -1.04 0.81 -21.54
C ARG A 109 -1.49 0.38 -20.15
N PRO A 110 -0.65 0.55 -19.11
CA PRO A 110 -1.10 0.40 -17.74
C PRO A 110 -2.23 1.39 -17.44
N GLN A 111 -3.28 0.90 -16.80
CA GLN A 111 -4.39 1.79 -16.43
C GLN A 111 -3.96 2.78 -15.36
N ALA A 112 -4.29 4.05 -15.54
CA ALA A 112 -4.22 5.05 -14.51
C ALA A 112 -5.19 4.72 -13.37
N SER A 113 -4.92 5.21 -12.16
CA SER A 113 -5.90 5.08 -11.09
C SER A 113 -7.16 5.86 -11.43
N PRO A 114 -8.35 5.26 -11.34
CA PRO A 114 -9.60 5.99 -11.57
C PRO A 114 -9.90 7.00 -10.45
N HIS A 115 -9.29 6.84 -9.26
CA HIS A 115 -9.47 7.74 -8.13
C HIS A 115 -8.22 7.73 -7.22
N PRO A 116 -7.83 8.87 -6.60
CA PRO A 116 -6.63 8.94 -5.74
C PRO A 116 -6.61 7.96 -4.56
N LEU A 117 -7.78 7.50 -4.10
CA LEU A 117 -7.89 6.51 -3.02
C LEU A 117 -7.59 5.08 -3.48
N LEU A 118 -7.54 4.83 -4.78
CA LEU A 118 -7.28 3.51 -5.35
C LEU A 118 -5.82 3.34 -5.75
N ALA A 119 -5.40 2.10 -5.91
CA ALA A 119 -4.06 1.80 -6.39
C ALA A 119 -3.85 2.33 -7.81
N ALA A 120 -2.68 2.89 -8.06
CA ALA A 120 -2.26 3.42 -9.35
C ALA A 120 -1.26 2.47 -10.05
N PRO A 121 -1.72 1.47 -10.82
CA PRO A 121 -0.82 0.52 -11.50
C PRO A 121 0.16 1.22 -12.44
N ALA A 122 -0.29 2.24 -13.17
CA ALA A 122 0.55 3.00 -14.10
C ALA A 122 1.71 3.69 -13.38
N GLU A 123 1.44 4.39 -12.28
CA GLU A 123 2.50 5.06 -11.49
C GLU A 123 3.47 4.06 -10.87
N ARG A 124 2.94 2.96 -10.32
CA ARG A 124 3.78 1.90 -9.76
C ARG A 124 4.73 1.33 -10.78
N LEU A 125 4.25 1.04 -11.99
CA LEU A 125 5.04 0.50 -13.09
C LEU A 125 6.02 1.52 -13.64
N ALA A 126 5.61 2.77 -13.82
CA ALA A 126 6.50 3.85 -14.25
C ALA A 126 7.70 4.02 -13.31
N ARG A 127 7.49 3.94 -11.98
CA ARG A 127 8.60 3.95 -11.00
C ARG A 127 9.54 2.74 -11.14
N GLN A 128 9.07 1.63 -11.70
CA GLN A 128 9.87 0.46 -12.02
C GLN A 128 10.47 0.52 -13.43
N GLY A 129 10.25 1.62 -14.16
CA GLY A 129 10.70 1.81 -15.54
C GLY A 129 9.90 0.99 -16.56
N ALA A 130 8.67 0.59 -16.24
CA ALA A 130 7.77 -0.14 -17.10
C ALA A 130 6.57 0.75 -17.45
N PHE A 131 6.37 1.02 -18.74
CA PHE A 131 5.30 1.89 -19.24
C PHE A 131 4.25 1.14 -20.07
N SER A 132 4.40 -0.18 -20.14
CA SER A 132 3.51 -1.07 -20.87
C SER A 132 3.21 -2.34 -20.11
N GLN A 133 2.09 -2.99 -20.46
CA GLN A 133 1.68 -4.29 -19.96
C GLN A 133 1.40 -5.20 -21.15
N LEU A 134 1.92 -6.43 -21.13
CA LEU A 134 1.63 -7.45 -22.14
C LEU A 134 0.75 -8.53 -21.52
N GLN A 135 -0.48 -8.65 -22.03
CA GLN A 135 -1.34 -9.79 -21.72
C GLN A 135 -0.83 -10.98 -22.51
N VAL A 136 -0.15 -11.89 -21.83
CA VAL A 136 0.52 -13.04 -22.46
C VAL A 136 -0.53 -14.04 -22.96
N GLN A 137 -0.40 -14.45 -24.20
CA GLN A 137 -1.18 -15.51 -24.85
C GLN A 137 -0.35 -16.78 -24.96
N ASP A 138 0.93 -16.62 -25.33
CA ASP A 138 1.88 -17.73 -25.47
C ASP A 138 3.29 -17.26 -25.09
N PHE A 139 4.12 -18.21 -24.64
CA PHE A 139 5.51 -17.92 -24.31
C PHE A 139 6.41 -19.14 -24.55
N ASN A 140 7.65 -18.85 -24.96
CA ASN A 140 8.71 -19.85 -25.13
C ASN A 140 9.93 -19.46 -24.30
N VAL A 141 10.50 -20.43 -23.58
CA VAL A 141 11.74 -20.25 -22.83
C VAL A 141 12.90 -20.45 -23.80
N LEU A 142 13.67 -19.40 -24.05
CA LEU A 142 14.81 -19.43 -24.94
C LEU A 142 16.07 -19.93 -24.23
N GLU A 143 16.32 -19.38 -23.05
CA GLU A 143 17.53 -19.65 -22.26
C GLU A 143 17.19 -19.73 -20.79
N ARG A 144 17.90 -20.58 -20.06
CA ARG A 144 17.81 -20.74 -18.61
C ARG A 144 19.19 -20.50 -17.98
N PRO A 145 19.67 -19.25 -17.95
CA PRO A 145 20.98 -18.96 -17.37
C PRO A 145 20.95 -19.26 -15.87
N ALA A 146 22.10 -19.66 -15.34
CA ALA A 146 22.28 -19.83 -13.90
C ALA A 146 22.17 -18.49 -13.18
N THR A 147 21.31 -18.40 -12.18
CA THR A 147 21.10 -17.21 -11.36
C THR A 147 21.42 -17.52 -9.90
N PRO A 148 22.71 -17.60 -9.53
CA PRO A 148 23.12 -18.21 -8.27
C PRO A 148 22.48 -17.53 -7.04
N VAL A 149 22.28 -16.24 -7.03
CA VAL A 149 21.64 -15.50 -5.93
C VAL A 149 20.14 -15.79 -5.87
N ALA A 150 19.44 -15.75 -7.01
CA ALA A 150 18.02 -16.06 -7.08
C ALA A 150 17.75 -17.53 -6.74
N ASP A 151 18.60 -18.44 -7.24
CA ASP A 151 18.52 -19.87 -6.93
C ASP A 151 18.75 -20.14 -5.45
N LEU A 152 19.73 -19.46 -4.83
CA LEU A 152 20.00 -19.55 -3.39
C LEU A 152 18.78 -19.09 -2.57
N ARG A 153 18.22 -17.91 -2.89
CA ARG A 153 17.01 -17.39 -2.23
C ARG A 153 15.85 -18.38 -2.36
N ARG A 154 15.65 -18.93 -3.55
CA ARG A 154 14.57 -19.90 -3.83
C ARG A 154 14.76 -21.19 -3.05
N ARG A 155 15.98 -21.75 -3.03
CA ARG A 155 16.31 -22.96 -2.24
C ARG A 155 16.05 -22.73 -0.75
N MET A 156 16.50 -21.61 -0.18
CA MET A 156 16.24 -21.25 1.21
C MET A 156 14.74 -21.15 1.49
N ALA A 157 13.99 -20.38 0.69
CA ALA A 157 12.56 -20.18 0.87
C ALA A 157 11.77 -21.49 0.75
N GLN A 158 12.04 -22.29 -0.30
CA GLN A 158 11.36 -23.57 -0.50
C GLN A 158 11.69 -24.58 0.59
N ALA A 159 12.92 -24.60 1.10
CA ALA A 159 13.30 -25.49 2.18
C ALA A 159 12.51 -25.16 3.46
N LEU A 160 12.41 -23.87 3.83
CA LEU A 160 11.64 -23.42 4.99
C LEU A 160 10.14 -23.70 4.84
N VAL A 161 9.58 -23.42 3.65
CA VAL A 161 8.16 -23.69 3.36
C VAL A 161 7.85 -25.19 3.39
N ARG A 162 8.73 -26.04 2.87
CA ARG A 162 8.55 -27.50 2.91
C ARG A 162 8.58 -28.06 4.34
N GLN A 163 9.39 -27.46 5.23
CA GLN A 163 9.52 -27.95 6.62
C GLN A 163 8.40 -27.43 7.54
N ALA A 164 8.03 -26.16 7.44
CA ALA A 164 7.10 -25.51 8.36
C ALA A 164 5.72 -25.19 7.74
N GLY A 165 5.48 -25.58 6.48
CA GLY A 165 4.25 -25.27 5.74
C GLY A 165 4.22 -23.87 5.12
N PRO A 166 3.19 -23.56 4.30
CA PRO A 166 3.12 -22.32 3.55
C PRO A 166 3.04 -21.07 4.45
N ASP A 167 2.29 -21.14 5.54
CA ASP A 167 2.09 -20.01 6.45
C ASP A 167 3.36 -19.72 7.26
N ARG A 168 3.75 -20.65 8.12
CA ARG A 168 4.88 -20.46 9.02
C ARG A 168 6.21 -20.45 8.27
N GLY A 169 6.38 -21.35 7.31
CA GLY A 169 7.56 -21.38 6.44
C GLY A 169 7.68 -20.11 5.61
N GLY A 170 6.55 -19.55 5.13
CA GLY A 170 6.50 -18.24 4.48
C GLY A 170 6.95 -17.11 5.40
N VAL A 171 6.51 -17.09 6.66
CA VAL A 171 6.97 -16.12 7.67
C VAL A 171 8.46 -16.25 7.96
N LEU A 172 8.95 -17.49 8.21
CA LEU A 172 10.37 -17.75 8.44
C LEU A 172 11.24 -17.29 7.26
N ALA A 173 10.82 -17.59 6.04
CA ALA A 173 11.50 -17.15 4.84
C ALA A 173 11.45 -15.61 4.67
N ALA A 174 10.33 -14.97 5.03
CA ALA A 174 10.21 -13.52 4.99
C ALA A 174 11.09 -12.81 6.03
N LEU A 175 11.33 -13.41 7.21
CA LEU A 175 12.26 -12.89 8.22
C LEU A 175 13.72 -12.88 7.72
N VAL A 176 14.10 -13.76 6.80
CA VAL A 176 15.45 -13.83 6.24
C VAL A 176 15.58 -13.01 4.96
N LEU A 177 14.66 -13.20 4.03
CA LEU A 177 14.71 -12.66 2.67
C LEU A 177 13.85 -11.41 2.47
N GLY A 178 12.92 -11.16 3.39
CA GLY A 178 11.90 -10.10 3.27
C GLY A 178 10.69 -10.53 2.45
N SER A 179 9.51 -10.03 2.83
CA SER A 179 8.23 -10.31 2.16
C SER A 179 8.14 -9.76 0.72
N ALA A 180 9.07 -8.90 0.33
CA ALA A 180 9.19 -8.46 -1.06
C ALA A 180 9.79 -9.54 -1.97
N VAL A 181 10.51 -10.50 -1.42
CA VAL A 181 11.13 -11.63 -2.15
C VAL A 181 10.28 -12.88 -2.04
N VAL A 182 9.75 -13.16 -0.84
CA VAL A 182 8.98 -14.38 -0.55
C VAL A 182 7.50 -14.06 -0.39
N PRO A 183 6.60 -14.75 -1.10
CA PRO A 183 5.16 -14.56 -0.90
C PRO A 183 4.74 -15.13 0.47
N VAL A 184 4.08 -14.28 1.28
CA VAL A 184 3.37 -14.68 2.49
C VAL A 184 1.88 -14.73 2.15
N PRO A 185 1.10 -15.71 2.61
CA PRO A 185 -0.33 -15.78 2.36
C PRO A 185 -1.06 -14.47 2.67
N ALA A 186 -2.06 -14.14 1.84
CA ALA A 186 -2.71 -12.82 1.90
C ALA A 186 -3.37 -12.55 3.25
N GLU A 187 -4.05 -13.56 3.80
CA GLU A 187 -4.72 -13.49 5.11
C GLU A 187 -3.72 -13.20 6.24
N LEU A 188 -2.63 -13.94 6.26
CA LEU A 188 -1.60 -13.78 7.28
C LEU A 188 -0.92 -12.41 7.17
N ARG A 189 -0.65 -11.94 5.94
CA ARG A 189 -0.10 -10.60 5.70
C ARG A 189 -1.06 -9.50 6.17
N GLU A 190 -2.38 -9.71 5.99
CA GLU A 190 -3.39 -8.77 6.51
C GLU A 190 -3.45 -8.80 8.04
N ALA A 191 -3.31 -9.98 8.68
CA ALA A 191 -3.22 -10.10 10.14
C ALA A 191 -2.00 -9.35 10.70
N PHE A 192 -0.83 -9.46 10.05
CA PHE A 192 0.36 -8.66 10.40
C PHE A 192 0.13 -7.16 10.23
N ARG A 193 -0.68 -6.76 9.24
CA ARG A 193 -1.03 -5.35 9.04
C ARG A 193 -1.99 -4.88 10.13
N ALA A 194 -3.01 -5.65 10.45
CA ALA A 194 -4.03 -5.33 11.45
C ALA A 194 -3.43 -5.20 12.85
N SER A 195 -2.50 -6.07 13.21
CA SER A 195 -1.77 -6.02 14.47
C SER A 195 -0.66 -4.94 14.53
N GLY A 196 -0.35 -4.24 13.41
CA GLY A 196 0.72 -3.24 13.33
C GLY A 196 2.13 -3.83 13.24
N LEU A 197 2.25 -5.11 12.89
CA LEU A 197 3.51 -5.87 12.85
C LEU A 197 4.06 -6.08 11.43
N SER A 198 3.52 -5.38 10.41
CA SER A 198 3.98 -5.50 9.01
C SER A 198 5.49 -5.30 8.83
N HIS A 199 6.11 -4.46 9.69
CA HIS A 199 7.54 -4.20 9.67
C HIS A 199 8.40 -5.42 10.02
N ALA A 200 7.84 -6.42 10.72
CA ALA A 200 8.53 -7.67 11.03
C ALA A 200 8.73 -8.54 9.79
N LEU A 201 7.79 -8.50 8.82
CA LEU A 201 7.90 -9.24 7.56
C LEU A 201 8.79 -8.55 6.51
N ALA A 202 9.05 -7.25 6.67
CA ALA A 202 9.90 -6.50 5.77
C ALA A 202 11.36 -6.56 6.21
N ALA A 203 12.27 -6.80 5.28
CA ALA A 203 13.70 -6.70 5.57
C ALA A 203 14.03 -5.27 6.04
N SER A 204 14.60 -5.13 7.23
CA SER A 204 14.73 -3.84 7.91
C SER A 204 16.04 -3.71 8.69
N GLY A 205 16.27 -2.52 9.25
CA GLY A 205 17.42 -2.26 10.12
C GLY A 205 17.48 -3.16 11.35
N PHE A 206 16.33 -3.65 11.86
CA PHE A 206 16.29 -4.64 12.93
C PHE A 206 17.00 -5.94 12.53
N HIS A 207 16.68 -6.49 11.36
CA HIS A 207 17.30 -7.72 10.85
C HIS A 207 18.82 -7.57 10.67
N LEU A 208 19.25 -6.43 10.12
CA LEU A 208 20.69 -6.12 10.01
C LEU A 208 21.35 -5.99 11.40
N SER A 209 20.70 -5.35 12.36
CA SER A 209 21.24 -5.21 13.72
C SER A 209 21.37 -6.55 14.42
N VAL A 210 20.39 -7.47 14.24
CA VAL A 210 20.44 -8.85 14.75
C VAL A 210 21.61 -9.61 14.10
N LEU A 211 21.78 -9.52 12.78
CA LEU A 211 22.87 -10.15 12.05
C LEU A 211 24.24 -9.63 12.54
N LEU A 212 24.42 -8.32 12.60
CA LEU A 212 25.68 -7.71 13.06
C LEU A 212 25.92 -7.98 14.56
N GLY A 213 24.86 -8.08 15.36
CA GLY A 213 24.93 -8.47 16.77
C GLY A 213 25.52 -9.85 17.02
N VAL A 214 25.46 -10.75 16.03
CA VAL A 214 26.14 -12.06 16.06
C VAL A 214 27.51 -12.00 15.41
N VAL A 215 27.61 -11.38 14.25
CA VAL A 215 28.84 -11.37 13.43
C VAL A 215 29.98 -10.60 14.09
N LEU A 216 29.71 -9.43 14.70
CA LEU A 216 30.75 -8.61 15.32
C LEU A 216 31.39 -9.26 16.56
N PRO A 217 30.63 -9.87 17.50
CA PRO A 217 31.23 -10.62 18.60
C PRO A 217 32.06 -11.84 18.14
N LEU A 218 31.60 -12.56 17.11
CA LEU A 218 32.37 -13.68 16.52
C LEU A 218 33.70 -13.20 15.95
N GLY A 219 33.71 -11.99 15.37
CA GLY A 219 34.92 -11.34 14.86
C GLY A 219 35.74 -10.59 15.91
N ALA A 220 35.36 -10.58 17.21
CA ALA A 220 36.00 -9.74 18.24
C ALA A 220 37.50 -10.00 18.41
N ARG A 221 37.97 -11.24 18.14
CA ARG A 221 39.38 -11.62 18.22
C ARG A 221 40.19 -11.35 16.94
N LEU A 222 39.50 -10.97 15.87
CA LEU A 222 40.15 -10.65 14.60
C LEU A 222 40.80 -9.25 14.65
N PRO A 223 41.89 -9.02 13.90
CA PRO A 223 42.43 -7.69 13.73
C PRO A 223 41.38 -6.77 13.06
N GLN A 224 41.48 -5.46 13.36
CA GLN A 224 40.51 -4.46 12.92
C GLN A 224 40.10 -4.55 11.43
N PRO A 225 41.05 -4.65 10.45
CA PRO A 225 40.67 -4.74 9.04
C PRO A 225 39.86 -6.01 8.71
N ALA A 226 40.17 -7.14 9.35
CA ALA A 226 39.42 -8.39 9.14
C ALA A 226 38.03 -8.32 9.75
N ARG A 227 37.89 -7.67 10.91
CA ARG A 227 36.58 -7.43 11.55
C ARG A 227 35.68 -6.52 10.69
N LEU A 228 36.25 -5.45 10.13
CA LEU A 228 35.54 -4.58 9.19
C LEU A 228 35.18 -5.31 7.90
N GLY A 229 36.09 -6.13 7.37
CA GLY A 229 35.84 -7.00 6.22
C GLY A 229 34.70 -7.97 6.46
N LEU A 230 34.66 -8.58 7.66
CA LEU A 230 33.58 -9.50 8.06
C LEU A 230 32.23 -8.77 8.16
N ALA A 231 32.21 -7.58 8.76
CA ALA A 231 31.00 -6.76 8.83
C ALA A 231 30.51 -6.34 7.45
N ALA A 232 31.43 -5.89 6.57
CA ALA A 232 31.10 -5.53 5.19
C ALA A 232 30.55 -6.73 4.39
N ALA A 233 31.16 -7.91 4.55
CA ALA A 233 30.68 -9.14 3.93
C ALA A 233 29.28 -9.51 4.40
N ALA A 234 29.00 -9.41 5.71
CA ALA A 234 27.67 -9.66 6.29
C ALA A 234 26.62 -8.67 5.77
N MET A 235 26.96 -7.38 5.70
CA MET A 235 26.10 -6.34 5.12
C MET A 235 25.85 -6.58 3.62
N GLY A 236 26.87 -6.94 2.86
CA GLY A 236 26.78 -7.29 1.45
C GLY A 236 25.88 -8.51 1.23
N LEU A 237 26.08 -9.58 2.02
CA LEU A 237 25.23 -10.76 1.98
C LEU A 237 23.76 -10.43 2.32
N PHE A 238 23.53 -9.58 3.30
CA PHE A 238 22.19 -9.14 3.65
C PHE A 238 21.51 -8.39 2.48
N VAL A 239 22.23 -7.49 1.77
CA VAL A 239 21.70 -6.84 0.56
C VAL A 239 21.44 -7.86 -0.55
N LEU A 240 22.36 -8.80 -0.75
CA LEU A 240 22.22 -9.85 -1.77
C LEU A 240 20.99 -10.73 -1.49
N LEU A 241 20.72 -11.08 -0.24
CA LEU A 241 19.59 -11.95 0.13
C LEU A 241 18.26 -11.18 0.17
N ALA A 242 18.19 -10.03 0.81
CA ALA A 242 16.97 -9.25 0.97
C ALA A 242 16.61 -8.40 -0.27
N GLY A 243 17.57 -8.17 -1.17
CA GLY A 243 17.42 -7.28 -2.31
C GLY A 243 17.68 -5.80 -1.98
N PRO A 244 17.95 -4.96 -3.01
CA PRO A 244 18.31 -3.54 -2.84
C PRO A 244 17.07 -2.67 -2.58
N GLN A 245 16.28 -2.99 -1.56
CA GLN A 245 15.12 -2.19 -1.13
C GLN A 245 15.59 -0.91 -0.42
N PRO A 246 14.79 0.19 -0.47
CA PRO A 246 15.15 1.45 0.18
C PRO A 246 15.45 1.31 1.67
N SER A 247 14.67 0.51 2.41
CA SER A 247 14.86 0.24 3.85
C SER A 247 16.14 -0.53 4.15
N VAL A 248 16.49 -1.50 3.29
CA VAL A 248 17.70 -2.33 3.40
C VAL A 248 18.94 -1.48 3.14
N LEU A 249 18.98 -0.75 2.02
CA LEU A 249 20.14 0.07 1.67
C LEU A 249 20.36 1.20 2.67
N ARG A 250 19.28 1.81 3.20
CA ARG A 250 19.40 2.79 4.29
C ARG A 250 20.04 2.16 5.54
N ALA A 251 19.57 0.98 5.96
CA ALA A 251 20.10 0.30 7.14
C ALA A 251 21.58 -0.05 6.98
N VAL A 252 21.96 -0.56 5.82
CA VAL A 252 23.36 -0.90 5.51
C VAL A 252 24.25 0.35 5.47
N LEU A 253 23.79 1.42 4.83
CA LEU A 253 24.56 2.67 4.77
C LEU A 253 24.72 3.29 6.16
N MET A 254 23.65 3.29 6.97
CA MET A 254 23.72 3.74 8.37
C MET A 254 24.67 2.87 9.20
N GLY A 255 24.61 1.55 9.05
CA GLY A 255 25.49 0.61 9.74
C GLY A 255 26.96 0.82 9.35
N ALA A 256 27.25 0.98 8.06
CA ALA A 256 28.59 1.25 7.53
C ALA A 256 29.15 2.59 8.05
N LEU A 257 28.35 3.66 7.99
CA LEU A 257 28.73 4.97 8.53
C LEU A 257 28.94 4.93 10.05
N ALA A 258 28.09 4.22 10.79
CA ALA A 258 28.23 4.07 12.24
C ALA A 258 29.54 3.34 12.59
N LEU A 259 29.85 2.22 11.91
CA LEU A 259 31.10 1.49 12.07
C LEU A 259 32.31 2.34 11.72
N ALA A 260 32.28 3.06 10.61
CA ALA A 260 33.37 3.94 10.20
C ALA A 260 33.66 5.04 11.23
N VAL A 261 32.62 5.66 11.80
CA VAL A 261 32.74 6.68 12.85
C VAL A 261 33.29 6.08 14.15
N LEU A 262 32.81 4.90 14.55
CA LEU A 262 33.27 4.22 15.77
C LEU A 262 34.76 3.82 15.66
N GLU A 263 35.16 3.24 14.53
CA GLU A 263 36.55 2.83 14.29
C GLU A 263 37.51 4.02 14.13
N SER A 264 36.99 5.18 13.73
CA SER A 264 37.77 6.44 13.69
C SER A 264 37.94 7.08 15.08
N GLY A 265 37.47 6.43 16.15
CA GLY A 265 37.57 6.95 17.53
C GLY A 265 36.63 8.14 17.82
N HIS A 266 35.71 8.45 16.91
CA HIS A 266 34.78 9.56 17.09
C HIS A 266 33.46 9.10 17.72
N ARG A 267 32.79 10.03 18.46
CA ARG A 267 31.45 9.77 18.97
C ARG A 267 30.45 9.84 17.83
N SER A 268 29.72 8.77 17.64
CA SER A 268 28.65 8.73 16.65
C SER A 268 27.49 9.66 17.07
N ARG A 269 26.98 10.44 16.09
CA ARG A 269 25.76 11.22 16.24
C ARG A 269 24.66 10.54 15.40
N PRO A 270 23.75 9.76 16.00
CA PRO A 270 22.81 8.93 15.25
C PRO A 270 21.94 9.73 14.26
N LEU A 271 21.52 10.94 14.64
CA LEU A 271 20.74 11.81 13.77
C LEU A 271 21.56 12.30 12.55
N GLY A 272 22.85 12.61 12.76
CA GLY A 272 23.76 12.99 11.67
C GLY A 272 24.00 11.83 10.68
N ILE A 273 24.16 10.61 11.21
CA ILE A 273 24.29 9.39 10.38
C ILE A 273 23.00 9.14 9.58
N LEU A 274 21.83 9.28 10.21
CA LEU A 274 20.55 9.16 9.53
C LEU A 274 20.40 10.20 8.41
N ALA A 275 20.69 11.47 8.70
CA ALA A 275 20.62 12.55 7.72
C ALA A 275 21.59 12.34 6.55
N ALA A 276 22.84 11.95 6.84
CA ALA A 276 23.85 11.68 5.82
C ALA A 276 23.45 10.50 4.93
N SER A 277 22.94 9.40 5.52
CA SER A 277 22.51 8.23 4.75
C SER A 277 21.28 8.53 3.90
N ALA A 278 20.28 9.24 4.46
CA ALA A 278 19.10 9.64 3.72
C ALA A 278 19.43 10.57 2.55
N LEU A 279 20.29 11.57 2.79
CA LEU A 279 20.75 12.50 1.77
C LEU A 279 21.52 11.79 0.64
N ALA A 280 22.45 10.89 0.98
CA ALA A 280 23.23 10.13 0.00
C ALA A 280 22.30 9.25 -0.89
N LEU A 281 21.32 8.59 -0.29
CA LEU A 281 20.36 7.77 -1.03
C LEU A 281 19.44 8.59 -1.93
N LEU A 282 18.98 9.75 -1.46
CA LEU A 282 18.15 10.64 -2.26
C LEU A 282 18.95 11.34 -3.38
N LEU A 283 20.23 11.59 -3.21
CA LEU A 283 21.10 12.07 -4.29
C LEU A 283 21.30 11.00 -5.37
N ALA A 284 21.40 9.72 -4.97
CA ALA A 284 21.51 8.61 -5.90
C ALA A 284 20.17 8.27 -6.58
N ARG A 285 19.09 8.27 -5.82
CA ARG A 285 17.73 7.84 -6.23
C ARG A 285 16.69 8.83 -5.69
N PRO A 286 16.51 10.00 -6.34
CA PRO A 286 15.56 11.03 -5.87
C PRO A 286 14.10 10.55 -5.88
N ASP A 287 13.75 9.60 -6.74
CA ASP A 287 12.44 8.92 -6.79
C ASP A 287 12.05 8.25 -5.45
N TRP A 288 13.02 7.88 -4.61
CA TRP A 288 12.76 7.29 -3.29
C TRP A 288 12.14 8.25 -2.28
N LEU A 289 12.19 9.54 -2.52
CA LEU A 289 11.43 10.50 -1.70
C LEU A 289 9.93 10.18 -1.68
N LEU A 290 9.41 9.65 -2.79
CA LEU A 290 8.00 9.25 -2.93
C LEU A 290 7.75 7.78 -2.56
N ASP A 291 8.79 7.03 -2.19
CA ASP A 291 8.65 5.65 -1.73
C ASP A 291 8.19 5.59 -0.28
N VAL A 292 7.05 4.92 -0.05
CA VAL A 292 6.41 4.81 1.27
C VAL A 292 7.33 4.10 2.28
N GLY A 293 8.04 3.06 1.83
CA GLY A 293 8.97 2.31 2.68
C GLY A 293 10.16 3.17 3.13
N PHE A 294 10.70 3.99 2.23
CA PHE A 294 11.75 4.95 2.56
C PHE A 294 11.26 6.00 3.56
N GLN A 295 10.11 6.64 3.30
CA GLN A 295 9.52 7.66 4.17
C GLN A 295 9.29 7.13 5.58
N LEU A 296 8.56 6.01 5.71
CA LEU A 296 8.25 5.40 7.01
C LEU A 296 9.52 4.99 7.75
N SER A 297 10.51 4.45 7.04
CA SER A 297 11.77 3.99 7.63
C SER A 297 12.63 5.14 8.16
N VAL A 298 12.73 6.27 7.44
CA VAL A 298 13.48 7.45 7.87
C VAL A 298 12.78 8.09 9.07
N VAL A 299 11.46 8.29 8.99
CA VAL A 299 10.67 8.92 10.06
C VAL A 299 10.66 8.07 11.34
N ALA A 300 10.48 6.76 11.22
CA ALA A 300 10.54 5.86 12.38
C ALA A 300 11.92 5.90 13.05
N THR A 301 13.01 5.90 12.27
CA THR A 301 14.36 5.97 12.83
C THR A 301 14.63 7.32 13.50
N ALA A 302 14.16 8.43 12.89
CA ALA A 302 14.23 9.76 13.50
C ALA A 302 13.46 9.80 14.84
N ALA A 303 12.27 9.22 14.87
CA ALA A 303 11.45 9.11 16.07
C ALA A 303 12.18 8.42 17.23
N LEU A 304 12.82 7.27 16.93
CA LEU A 304 13.58 6.53 17.94
C LEU A 304 14.77 7.35 18.48
N VAL A 305 15.51 8.00 17.60
CA VAL A 305 16.68 8.80 17.99
C VAL A 305 16.28 10.03 18.82
N LEU A 306 15.16 10.68 18.46
CA LEU A 306 14.73 11.93 19.08
C LEU A 306 13.93 11.71 20.37
N SER A 307 13.08 10.67 20.42
CA SER A 307 12.01 10.61 21.39
C SER A 307 11.93 9.32 22.21
N ALA A 308 12.64 8.23 21.84
CA ALA A 308 12.52 6.98 22.60
C ALA A 308 12.95 7.15 24.07
N ARG A 309 14.11 7.77 24.33
CA ARG A 309 14.60 7.98 25.70
C ARG A 309 13.76 8.97 26.52
N PRO A 310 13.36 10.14 26.01
CA PRO A 310 12.42 11.02 26.72
C PRO A 310 11.09 10.36 27.04
N LEU A 311 10.51 9.59 26.11
CA LEU A 311 9.28 8.83 26.34
C LEU A 311 9.47 7.75 27.40
N GLU A 312 10.57 7.01 27.36
CA GLU A 312 10.92 6.04 28.39
C GLU A 312 10.96 6.66 29.78
N LEU A 313 11.69 7.79 29.92
CA LEU A 313 11.79 8.52 31.18
C LEU A 313 10.42 9.06 31.64
N GLY A 314 9.59 9.51 30.69
CA GLY A 314 8.21 9.92 30.97
C GLY A 314 7.38 8.74 31.48
N LEU A 315 7.38 7.63 30.75
CA LEU A 315 6.62 6.43 31.12
C LEU A 315 7.03 5.86 32.47
N ARG A 316 8.32 5.84 32.79
CA ARG A 316 8.82 5.39 34.11
C ARG A 316 8.23 6.18 35.29
N ARG A 317 7.84 7.46 35.11
CA ARG A 317 7.21 8.28 36.13
C ARG A 317 5.74 7.93 36.35
N TRP A 318 5.07 7.39 35.30
CA TRP A 318 3.66 7.04 35.33
C TRP A 318 3.41 5.57 35.65
N LEU A 319 4.40 4.71 35.37
CA LEU A 319 4.29 3.29 35.68
C LEU A 319 4.41 3.04 37.19
N PRO A 320 3.53 2.20 37.77
CA PRO A 320 3.64 1.77 39.13
C PRO A 320 5.01 1.15 39.44
N GLY A 321 5.58 1.43 40.62
CA GLY A 321 6.92 0.98 40.97
C GLY A 321 7.13 -0.54 41.02
N TRP A 322 6.05 -1.32 41.04
CA TRP A 322 6.09 -2.78 40.96
C TRP A 322 6.32 -3.33 39.54
N LEU A 323 6.14 -2.49 38.49
CA LEU A 323 6.40 -2.91 37.13
C LEU A 323 7.90 -2.83 36.79
N PRO A 324 8.42 -3.83 36.07
CA PRO A 324 9.82 -3.84 35.68
C PRO A 324 10.21 -2.61 34.83
N GLY A 325 11.34 -1.99 35.13
CA GLY A 325 11.80 -0.78 34.41
C GLY A 325 12.02 -0.97 32.91
N TRP A 326 12.29 -2.21 32.46
CA TRP A 326 12.41 -2.54 31.03
C TRP A 326 11.10 -2.34 30.25
N LEU A 327 9.94 -2.42 30.91
CA LEU A 327 8.63 -2.26 30.28
C LEU A 327 8.45 -0.84 29.71
N ALA A 328 8.97 0.18 30.40
CA ALA A 328 8.94 1.55 29.90
C ALA A 328 9.75 1.70 28.61
N ALA A 329 10.95 1.11 28.55
CA ALA A 329 11.79 1.12 27.35
C ALA A 329 11.13 0.35 26.19
N ALA A 330 10.61 -0.85 26.47
CA ALA A 330 9.94 -1.69 25.49
C ALA A 330 8.66 -1.04 24.90
N THR A 331 7.96 -0.22 25.70
CA THR A 331 6.78 0.53 25.25
C THR A 331 7.16 1.82 24.52
N ALA A 332 8.21 2.52 24.97
CA ALA A 332 8.63 3.81 24.39
C ALA A 332 9.02 3.68 22.90
N VAL A 333 9.67 2.56 22.52
CA VAL A 333 10.13 2.33 21.14
C VAL A 333 8.97 2.24 20.15
N PRO A 334 8.00 1.31 20.28
CA PRO A 334 6.88 1.23 19.35
C PRO A 334 5.97 2.47 19.44
N LEU A 335 5.83 3.08 20.61
CA LEU A 335 5.05 4.31 20.78
C LEU A 335 5.66 5.48 20.00
N ALA A 336 6.97 5.71 20.11
CA ALA A 336 7.68 6.74 19.36
C ALA A 336 7.52 6.52 17.86
N ALA A 337 7.78 5.30 17.38
CA ALA A 337 7.65 4.95 15.98
C ALA A 337 6.21 5.19 15.48
N SER A 338 5.20 4.71 16.21
CA SER A 338 3.79 4.86 15.83
C SER A 338 3.36 6.32 15.75
N LEU A 339 3.71 7.15 16.76
CA LEU A 339 3.33 8.56 16.79
C LEU A 339 3.90 9.36 15.61
N TYR A 340 5.19 9.18 15.30
CA TYR A 340 5.80 9.94 14.20
C TYR A 340 5.40 9.44 12.82
N THR A 341 5.14 8.14 12.67
CA THR A 341 4.71 7.57 11.38
C THR A 341 3.21 7.71 11.14
N LEU A 342 2.40 8.04 12.16
CA LEU A 342 0.95 8.16 12.08
C LEU A 342 0.47 9.05 10.91
N PRO A 343 1.00 10.28 10.70
CA PRO A 343 0.56 11.12 9.58
C PRO A 343 0.78 10.46 8.21
N LEU A 344 1.92 9.79 8.03
CA LEU A 344 2.24 9.07 6.79
C LEU A 344 1.41 7.81 6.63
N GLN A 345 1.14 7.08 7.71
CA GLN A 345 0.25 5.92 7.69
C GLN A 345 -1.16 6.31 7.27
N LEU A 346 -1.70 7.41 7.80
CA LEU A 346 -2.99 7.94 7.39
C LEU A 346 -3.00 8.39 5.93
N LEU A 347 -1.95 9.10 5.48
CA LEU A 347 -1.84 9.55 4.09
C LEU A 347 -1.86 8.38 3.09
N HIS A 348 -1.10 7.32 3.37
CA HIS A 348 -0.94 6.23 2.41
C HIS A 348 -1.98 5.13 2.55
N PHE A 349 -2.40 4.82 3.77
CA PHE A 349 -3.25 3.65 4.04
C PHE A 349 -4.65 4.00 4.53
N GLY A 350 -4.84 5.17 5.15
CA GLY A 350 -6.13 5.59 5.74
C GLY A 350 -6.53 4.81 7.00
N VAL A 351 -5.63 3.96 7.52
CA VAL A 351 -5.89 3.07 8.66
C VAL A 351 -4.80 3.19 9.72
N VAL A 352 -5.19 2.99 10.98
CA VAL A 352 -4.29 2.96 12.12
C VAL A 352 -4.48 1.63 12.86
N PRO A 353 -3.41 0.84 13.06
CA PRO A 353 -3.48 -0.36 13.87
C PRO A 353 -3.55 0.03 15.36
N LEU A 354 -4.72 -0.12 15.95
CA LEU A 354 -4.98 0.35 17.32
C LEU A 354 -4.11 -0.38 18.36
N TYR A 355 -3.87 -1.66 18.14
CA TYR A 355 -3.11 -2.52 19.05
C TYR A 355 -1.63 -2.65 18.70
N ALA A 356 -1.08 -1.75 17.85
CA ALA A 356 0.33 -1.83 17.44
C ALA A 356 1.31 -1.83 18.63
N VAL A 357 1.09 -0.98 19.64
CA VAL A 357 2.00 -0.90 20.79
C VAL A 357 1.95 -2.15 21.65
N PRO A 358 0.79 -2.63 22.16
CA PRO A 358 0.72 -3.86 22.94
C PRO A 358 1.14 -5.10 22.13
N ALA A 359 0.80 -5.20 20.84
CA ALA A 359 1.22 -6.31 19.99
C ALA A 359 2.75 -6.37 19.85
N ASN A 360 3.39 -5.21 19.63
CA ASN A 360 4.85 -5.11 19.59
C ASN A 360 5.50 -5.50 20.92
N LEU A 361 4.90 -5.11 22.05
CA LEU A 361 5.42 -5.44 23.38
C LEU A 361 5.44 -6.96 23.61
N VAL A 362 4.38 -7.66 23.23
CA VAL A 362 4.28 -9.12 23.36
C VAL A 362 5.20 -9.84 22.37
N VAL A 363 5.33 -9.33 21.14
CA VAL A 363 6.09 -9.98 20.07
C VAL A 363 7.60 -9.69 20.13
N ALA A 364 8.01 -8.55 20.68
CA ALA A 364 9.42 -8.13 20.72
C ALA A 364 10.39 -9.21 21.28
N PRO A 365 10.10 -9.90 22.38
CA PRO A 365 10.97 -10.95 22.90
C PRO A 365 11.08 -12.17 21.99
N LEU A 366 10.06 -12.41 21.14
CA LEU A 366 10.04 -13.54 20.20
C LEU A 366 10.79 -13.23 18.89
N LEU A 367 10.80 -11.97 18.46
CA LEU A 367 11.35 -11.59 17.15
C LEU A 367 12.85 -11.85 17.03
N THR A 368 13.64 -11.55 18.05
CA THR A 368 15.11 -11.74 17.98
C THR A 368 15.49 -13.22 17.88
N PRO A 369 15.05 -14.11 18.79
CA PRO A 369 15.38 -15.54 18.67
C PRO A 369 14.79 -16.18 17.41
N LEU A 370 13.60 -15.73 16.98
CA LEU A 370 12.97 -16.25 15.76
C LEU A 370 13.74 -15.81 14.51
N THR A 371 14.19 -14.56 14.45
CA THR A 371 15.00 -14.05 13.32
C THR A 371 16.34 -14.78 13.24
N LEU A 372 17.02 -14.98 14.38
CA LEU A 372 18.26 -15.74 14.43
C LEU A 372 18.05 -17.21 14.04
N GLY A 373 16.99 -17.83 14.57
CA GLY A 373 16.60 -19.18 14.22
C GLY A 373 16.31 -19.34 12.72
N ALA A 374 15.54 -18.41 12.15
CA ALA A 374 15.24 -18.40 10.72
C ALA A 374 16.51 -18.23 9.86
N MET A 375 17.43 -17.34 10.24
CA MET A 375 18.72 -17.16 9.57
C MET A 375 19.58 -18.43 9.68
N ALA A 376 19.63 -19.06 10.85
CA ALA A 376 20.35 -20.31 11.06
C ALA A 376 19.76 -21.45 10.21
N LEU A 377 18.42 -21.58 10.18
CA LEU A 377 17.73 -22.58 9.34
C LEU A 377 17.99 -22.33 7.84
N ALA A 378 18.00 -21.08 7.38
CA ALA A 378 18.31 -20.74 6.00
C ALA A 378 19.75 -21.12 5.62
N CYS A 379 20.71 -20.89 6.52
CA CYS A 379 22.09 -21.37 6.34
C CYS A 379 22.16 -22.91 6.34
N LEU A 380 21.48 -23.54 7.28
CA LEU A 380 21.46 -25.00 7.42
C LEU A 380 20.83 -25.68 6.19
N ALA A 381 19.77 -25.07 5.62
CA ALA A 381 19.11 -25.54 4.40
C ALA A 381 20.08 -25.66 3.20
N VAL A 382 21.14 -24.86 3.19
CA VAL A 382 22.14 -24.83 2.12
C VAL A 382 23.36 -25.70 2.46
N LEU A 383 23.85 -25.59 3.70
CA LEU A 383 25.12 -26.21 4.11
C LEU A 383 24.94 -27.66 4.57
N LEU A 384 23.88 -27.96 5.33
CA LEU A 384 23.65 -29.26 5.97
C LEU A 384 22.15 -29.64 5.93
N PRO A 385 21.54 -29.85 4.75
CA PRO A 385 20.11 -30.11 4.58
C PRO A 385 19.56 -31.27 5.45
N PRO A 386 20.30 -32.36 5.74
CA PRO A 386 19.79 -33.44 6.56
C PRO A 386 19.45 -33.06 8.01
N LEU A 387 20.10 -32.05 8.56
CA LEU A 387 19.84 -31.55 9.93
C LEU A 387 18.66 -30.57 10.01
N LEU A 388 18.18 -30.11 8.87
CA LEU A 388 17.12 -29.08 8.81
C LEU A 388 15.83 -29.52 9.52
N PRO A 389 15.29 -30.74 9.36
CA PRO A 389 14.05 -31.14 10.02
C PRO A 389 14.13 -31.02 11.55
N LEU A 390 15.24 -31.49 12.14
CA LEU A 390 15.45 -31.47 13.58
C LEU A 390 15.59 -30.03 14.10
N ALA A 391 16.37 -29.18 13.40
CA ALA A 391 16.60 -27.81 13.78
C ALA A 391 15.34 -26.93 13.60
N THR A 392 14.43 -27.32 12.70
CA THR A 392 13.18 -26.56 12.45
C THR A 392 12.22 -26.63 13.62
N VAL A 393 12.16 -27.73 14.37
CA VAL A 393 11.18 -27.96 15.45
C VAL A 393 11.09 -26.81 16.46
N PRO A 394 12.17 -26.35 17.12
CA PRO A 394 12.08 -25.27 18.09
C PRO A 394 11.75 -23.91 17.44
N VAL A 395 12.24 -23.68 16.23
CA VAL A 395 11.99 -22.41 15.51
C VAL A 395 10.54 -22.35 15.00
N ASP A 396 9.99 -23.46 14.53
CA ASP A 396 8.58 -23.57 14.11
C ASP A 396 7.63 -23.35 15.30
N TRP A 397 7.99 -23.85 16.49
CA TRP A 397 7.23 -23.58 17.72
C TRP A 397 7.16 -22.07 18.05
N LEU A 398 8.30 -21.37 17.98
CA LEU A 398 8.35 -19.93 18.17
C LEU A 398 7.55 -19.19 17.08
N CYS A 399 7.66 -19.65 15.82
CA CYS A 399 6.90 -19.09 14.72
C CYS A 399 5.39 -19.29 14.89
N ARG A 400 4.98 -20.48 15.34
CA ARG A 400 3.58 -20.76 15.68
C ARG A 400 3.06 -19.81 16.75
N LEU A 401 3.84 -19.58 17.81
CA LEU A 401 3.48 -18.63 18.87
C LEU A 401 3.34 -17.20 18.32
N LEU A 402 4.30 -16.76 17.47
CA LEU A 402 4.21 -15.47 16.80
C LEU A 402 2.92 -15.34 15.98
N VAL A 403 2.61 -16.32 15.13
CA VAL A 403 1.42 -16.30 14.28
C VAL A 403 0.14 -16.26 15.12
N LEU A 404 0.06 -17.06 16.18
CA LEU A 404 -1.09 -17.03 17.12
C LEU A 404 -1.28 -15.65 17.75
N VAL A 405 -0.21 -15.03 18.23
CA VAL A 405 -0.28 -13.67 18.82
C VAL A 405 -0.73 -12.65 17.77
N VAL A 406 -0.17 -12.71 16.56
CA VAL A 406 -0.54 -11.81 15.46
C VAL A 406 -2.02 -11.94 15.09
N GLN A 407 -2.52 -13.17 14.95
CA GLN A 407 -3.93 -13.44 14.64
C GLN A 407 -4.84 -12.99 15.78
N ALA A 408 -4.50 -13.29 17.03
CA ALA A 408 -5.27 -12.85 18.20
C ALA A 408 -5.43 -11.32 18.24
N PHE A 409 -4.35 -10.56 18.01
CA PHE A 409 -4.45 -9.09 17.95
C PHE A 409 -5.20 -8.59 16.70
N ALA A 410 -5.12 -9.29 15.59
CA ALA A 410 -5.82 -8.93 14.36
C ALA A 410 -7.35 -9.14 14.45
N GLU A 411 -7.79 -10.10 15.25
CA GLU A 411 -9.21 -10.43 15.47
C GLU A 411 -9.88 -9.54 16.53
N LEU A 412 -9.11 -8.74 17.29
CA LEU A 412 -9.68 -7.82 18.27
C LEU A 412 -10.57 -6.77 17.58
N PRO A 413 -11.64 -6.32 18.26
CA PRO A 413 -12.49 -5.27 17.74
C PRO A 413 -11.69 -4.03 17.37
N MET A 414 -11.96 -3.45 16.21
CA MET A 414 -11.28 -2.26 15.71
C MET A 414 -9.74 -2.39 15.60
N ALA A 415 -9.22 -3.61 15.41
CA ALA A 415 -7.78 -3.82 15.23
C ALA A 415 -7.17 -2.90 14.16
N GLN A 416 -7.94 -2.63 13.09
CA GLN A 416 -7.66 -1.59 12.10
C GLN A 416 -8.70 -0.48 12.22
N TRP A 417 -8.34 0.63 12.81
CA TRP A 417 -9.23 1.79 12.84
C TRP A 417 -9.11 2.57 11.53
N GLN A 418 -10.18 2.56 10.74
CA GLN A 418 -10.24 3.25 9.45
C GLN A 418 -10.62 4.71 9.67
N LEU A 419 -9.64 5.59 9.60
CA LEU A 419 -9.81 7.03 9.76
C LEU A 419 -9.88 7.78 8.41
N GLY A 420 -9.77 7.04 7.29
CA GLY A 420 -9.69 7.64 5.97
C GLY A 420 -8.36 8.32 5.67
N ARG A 421 -8.17 8.71 4.43
CA ARG A 421 -6.97 9.43 3.98
C ARG A 421 -7.20 10.93 4.10
N PRO A 422 -6.50 11.63 5.00
CA PRO A 422 -6.57 13.08 5.09
C PRO A 422 -5.92 13.73 3.86
N THR A 423 -6.30 14.96 3.56
CA THR A 423 -5.63 15.73 2.52
C THR A 423 -4.16 15.99 2.86
N PRO A 424 -3.26 16.17 1.87
CA PRO A 424 -1.84 16.43 2.15
C PRO A 424 -1.60 17.63 3.09
N VAL A 425 -2.46 18.66 3.02
CA VAL A 425 -2.39 19.82 3.91
C VAL A 425 -2.68 19.41 5.36
N LEU A 426 -3.71 18.61 5.60
CA LEU A 426 -4.03 18.10 6.94
C LEU A 426 -2.91 17.19 7.48
N VAL A 427 -2.28 16.39 6.62
CA VAL A 427 -1.11 15.57 7.01
C VAL A 427 0.05 16.44 7.44
N LEU A 428 0.33 17.54 6.72
CA LEU A 428 1.37 18.49 7.10
C LEU A 428 1.05 19.13 8.45
N LEU A 429 -0.18 19.60 8.65
CA LEU A 429 -0.62 20.18 9.91
C LEU A 429 -0.53 19.18 11.08
N LEU A 430 -0.96 17.94 10.86
CA LEU A 430 -0.85 16.86 11.84
C LEU A 430 0.62 16.55 12.18
N SER A 431 1.49 16.52 11.16
CA SER A 431 2.93 16.29 11.35
C SER A 431 3.57 17.40 12.17
N LEU A 432 3.28 18.66 11.87
CA LEU A 432 3.77 19.81 12.63
C LEU A 432 3.25 19.83 14.06
N ALA A 433 1.97 19.51 14.25
CA ALA A 433 1.35 19.40 15.57
C ALA A 433 2.02 18.33 16.44
N LEU A 434 2.20 17.12 15.90
CA LEU A 434 2.86 16.02 16.60
C LEU A 434 4.33 16.32 16.89
N LEU A 435 5.04 16.93 15.94
CA LEU A 435 6.43 17.36 16.13
C LEU A 435 6.54 18.36 17.29
N ALA A 436 5.65 19.35 17.35
CA ALA A 436 5.62 20.35 18.41
C ALA A 436 5.29 19.75 19.78
N LEU A 437 4.45 18.71 19.85
CA LEU A 437 4.06 18.03 21.09
C LEU A 437 5.15 17.08 21.60
N VAL A 438 5.78 16.34 20.71
CA VAL A 438 6.67 15.21 21.08
C VAL A 438 8.12 15.64 21.20
N LEU A 439 8.59 16.69 20.47
CA LEU A 439 9.97 17.16 20.58
C LEU A 439 10.27 17.77 21.96
N PRO A 440 11.19 17.15 22.75
CA PRO A 440 11.50 17.62 24.12
C PRO A 440 12.14 19.01 24.14
N ALA A 441 12.84 19.37 23.06
CA ALA A 441 13.55 20.65 22.92
C ALA A 441 12.61 21.86 22.80
N LEU A 442 11.33 21.65 22.50
CA LEU A 442 10.36 22.73 22.32
C LEU A 442 9.72 23.11 23.67
N GLY A 443 9.69 24.43 23.91
CA GLY A 443 9.10 25.01 25.13
C GLY A 443 7.57 24.86 25.20
N ARG A 444 6.99 25.19 26.37
CA ARG A 444 5.54 25.07 26.65
C ARG A 444 4.67 25.78 25.60
N ARG A 445 5.10 26.95 25.09
CA ARG A 445 4.34 27.71 24.08
C ARG A 445 4.15 26.91 22.79
N TRP A 446 5.19 26.25 22.31
CA TRP A 446 5.14 25.42 21.11
C TRP A 446 4.26 24.17 21.29
N ARG A 447 4.27 23.58 22.48
CA ARG A 447 3.37 22.46 22.81
C ARG A 447 1.90 22.89 22.83
N LEU A 448 1.58 24.07 23.37
CA LEU A 448 0.22 24.60 23.34
C LEU A 448 -0.23 24.89 21.92
N LEU A 449 0.63 25.49 21.08
CA LEU A 449 0.36 25.68 19.66
C LEU A 449 0.18 24.34 18.93
N GLY A 450 1.03 23.35 19.21
CA GLY A 450 0.89 22.01 18.66
C GLY A 450 -0.44 21.35 19.05
N LEU A 451 -0.86 21.50 20.31
CA LEU A 451 -2.16 20.97 20.76
C LEU A 451 -3.33 21.65 20.03
N GLY A 452 -3.29 22.99 19.92
CA GLY A 452 -4.31 23.73 19.18
C GLY A 452 -4.37 23.31 17.71
N LEU A 453 -3.21 23.17 17.06
CA LEU A 453 -3.11 22.72 15.68
C LEU A 453 -3.63 21.28 15.49
N LEU A 454 -3.33 20.38 16.45
CA LEU A 454 -3.85 19.00 16.46
C LEU A 454 -5.37 18.98 16.53
N VAL A 455 -5.95 19.74 17.47
CA VAL A 455 -7.41 19.84 17.66
C VAL A 455 -8.07 20.35 16.37
N VAL A 456 -7.53 21.42 15.76
CA VAL A 456 -8.05 21.95 14.50
C VAL A 456 -7.94 20.94 13.37
N ALA A 457 -6.78 20.29 13.20
CA ALA A 457 -6.58 19.29 12.14
C ALA A 457 -7.54 18.11 12.29
N VAL A 458 -7.72 17.62 13.52
CA VAL A 458 -8.66 16.51 13.80
C VAL A 458 -10.11 16.96 13.57
N ALA A 459 -10.50 18.13 14.06
CA ALA A 459 -11.86 18.67 13.87
C ALA A 459 -12.21 18.83 12.39
N VAL A 460 -11.30 19.42 11.60
CA VAL A 460 -11.48 19.56 10.15
C VAL A 460 -11.57 18.20 9.47
N HIS A 461 -10.71 17.25 9.84
CA HIS A 461 -10.75 15.90 9.26
C HIS A 461 -12.08 15.19 9.56
N LEU A 462 -12.54 15.24 10.82
CA LEU A 462 -13.81 14.65 11.24
C LEU A 462 -15.01 15.33 10.55
N SER A 463 -14.98 16.64 10.36
CA SER A 463 -16.05 17.34 9.62
C SER A 463 -16.11 16.89 8.16
N LEU A 464 -14.95 16.69 7.50
CA LEU A 464 -14.90 16.16 6.14
C LEU A 464 -15.39 14.71 6.06
N LEU A 465 -15.12 13.89 7.09
CA LEU A 465 -15.66 12.53 7.18
C LEU A 465 -17.18 12.51 7.42
N GLY A 466 -17.73 13.53 8.08
CA GLY A 466 -19.17 13.67 8.32
C GLY A 466 -19.96 14.22 7.14
N ALA A 467 -19.32 14.79 6.13
CA ALA A 467 -19.98 15.38 4.98
C ALA A 467 -20.70 14.33 4.12
N ASP A 468 -21.84 14.73 3.54
CA ASP A 468 -22.57 13.92 2.57
C ASP A 468 -21.76 13.83 1.28
N GLN A 469 -21.50 12.61 0.83
CA GLN A 469 -20.65 12.37 -0.33
C GLN A 469 -21.19 11.24 -1.18
N LEU A 470 -21.35 11.48 -2.47
CA LEU A 470 -21.55 10.44 -3.47
C LEU A 470 -20.29 10.38 -4.36
N LEU A 471 -19.73 9.21 -4.50
CA LEU A 471 -18.55 8.93 -5.31
C LEU A 471 -18.89 7.84 -6.33
N LEU A 472 -18.71 8.15 -7.61
CA LEU A 472 -18.72 7.18 -8.71
C LEU A 472 -17.28 6.89 -9.11
N VAL A 473 -16.91 5.64 -9.17
CA VAL A 473 -15.64 5.17 -9.74
C VAL A 473 -15.96 4.24 -10.91
N HIS A 474 -15.43 4.58 -12.09
CA HIS A 474 -15.59 3.81 -13.31
C HIS A 474 -14.24 3.26 -13.76
N GLN A 475 -14.16 1.94 -13.97
CA GLN A 475 -12.94 1.28 -14.46
C GLN A 475 -13.28 0.12 -15.41
N GLY A 476 -13.20 0.38 -16.70
CA GLY A 476 -13.56 -0.61 -17.72
C GLY A 476 -15.05 -0.90 -17.73
N ARG A 477 -15.47 -2.04 -17.18
CA ARG A 477 -16.88 -2.43 -17.02
C ARG A 477 -17.39 -2.30 -15.59
N LEU A 478 -16.50 -1.97 -14.67
CA LEU A 478 -16.83 -1.81 -13.26
C LEU A 478 -17.26 -0.39 -12.97
N ASP A 479 -18.45 -0.25 -12.40
CA ASP A 479 -18.94 0.96 -11.76
C ASP A 479 -19.14 0.69 -10.27
N LEU A 480 -18.52 1.52 -9.44
CA LEU A 480 -18.69 1.53 -8.00
C LEU A 480 -19.26 2.88 -7.59
N LEU A 481 -20.47 2.88 -7.02
CA LEU A 481 -21.04 4.06 -6.39
C LEU A 481 -20.98 3.88 -4.87
N VAL A 482 -20.28 4.79 -4.21
CA VAL A 482 -20.21 4.85 -2.74
C VAL A 482 -20.99 6.08 -2.28
N ALA A 483 -22.05 5.86 -1.53
CA ALA A 483 -22.81 6.89 -0.85
C ALA A 483 -22.39 6.95 0.62
N ARG A 484 -22.02 8.13 1.12
CA ARG A 484 -21.64 8.36 2.52
C ARG A 484 -22.48 9.48 3.13
N HIS A 485 -23.04 9.23 4.30
CA HIS A 485 -23.83 10.16 5.08
C HIS A 485 -23.46 10.05 6.57
N ARG A 486 -22.97 11.14 7.16
CA ARG A 486 -22.62 11.22 8.60
C ARG A 486 -21.83 10.03 9.13
N GLY A 487 -20.81 9.58 8.38
CA GLY A 487 -19.95 8.45 8.76
C GLY A 487 -20.53 7.06 8.45
N ARG A 488 -21.81 6.94 8.02
CA ARG A 488 -22.41 5.75 7.44
C ARG A 488 -22.10 5.69 5.95
N ALA A 489 -22.03 4.50 5.40
CA ALA A 489 -21.82 4.35 3.97
C ALA A 489 -22.53 3.13 3.38
N ALA A 490 -22.89 3.27 2.12
CA ALA A 490 -23.52 2.23 1.32
C ALA A 490 -22.81 2.12 -0.04
N LEU A 491 -22.85 0.95 -0.63
CA LEU A 491 -22.19 0.66 -1.89
C LEU A 491 -23.19 0.07 -2.90
N VAL A 492 -23.10 0.53 -4.14
CA VAL A 492 -23.70 -0.12 -5.31
C VAL A 492 -22.56 -0.48 -6.27
N SER A 493 -22.47 -1.75 -6.67
CA SER A 493 -21.44 -2.26 -7.58
C SER A 493 -22.09 -2.91 -8.80
N SER A 494 -21.61 -2.55 -10.00
CA SER A 494 -22.05 -3.20 -11.24
C SER A 494 -21.51 -4.62 -11.39
N SER A 495 -20.46 -5.01 -10.67
CA SER A 495 -19.87 -6.35 -10.70
C SER A 495 -19.67 -6.90 -9.28
N ALA A 496 -19.72 -8.23 -9.16
CA ALA A 496 -19.59 -8.96 -7.88
C ALA A 496 -18.28 -9.74 -7.75
N ASP A 497 -17.31 -9.53 -8.65
CA ASP A 497 -16.04 -10.25 -8.69
C ASP A 497 -15.04 -9.83 -7.59
N GLY A 498 -13.95 -10.60 -7.43
CA GLY A 498 -12.93 -10.33 -6.41
C GLY A 498 -12.16 -9.03 -6.65
N PHE A 499 -12.06 -8.57 -7.90
CA PHE A 499 -11.44 -7.28 -8.21
C PHE A 499 -12.31 -6.14 -7.70
N SER A 500 -13.61 -6.16 -7.96
CA SER A 500 -14.59 -5.18 -7.48
C SER A 500 -14.62 -5.11 -5.95
N CYS A 501 -14.60 -6.27 -5.27
CA CYS A 501 -14.51 -6.34 -3.81
C CYS A 501 -13.19 -5.73 -3.28
N SER A 502 -12.06 -6.00 -3.93
CA SER A 502 -10.77 -5.39 -3.57
C SER A 502 -10.77 -3.87 -3.73
N GLN A 503 -11.41 -3.34 -4.79
CA GLN A 503 -11.58 -1.90 -5.00
C GLN A 503 -12.49 -1.28 -3.93
N ALA A 504 -13.62 -1.94 -3.61
CA ALA A 504 -14.51 -1.51 -2.53
C ALA A 504 -13.78 -1.44 -1.18
N SER A 505 -12.94 -2.44 -0.87
CA SER A 505 -12.09 -2.44 0.34
C SER A 505 -11.08 -1.29 0.38
N GLN A 506 -10.49 -0.92 -0.75
CA GLN A 506 -9.58 0.23 -0.82
C GLN A 506 -10.33 1.55 -0.64
N LEU A 507 -11.51 1.69 -1.25
CA LEU A 507 -12.36 2.87 -1.08
C LEU A 507 -12.83 3.01 0.36
N SER A 508 -13.29 1.94 1.03
CA SER A 508 -13.73 1.99 2.42
C SER A 508 -12.62 2.51 3.34
N ARG A 509 -11.39 2.00 3.20
CA ARG A 509 -10.22 2.45 3.96
C ARG A 509 -9.89 3.92 3.68
N GLY A 510 -9.90 4.30 2.41
CA GLY A 510 -9.60 5.68 1.99
C GLY A 510 -10.63 6.70 2.45
N LEU A 511 -11.89 6.31 2.49
CA LEU A 511 -13.02 7.13 2.94
C LEU A 511 -13.25 7.10 4.46
N GLY A 512 -12.54 6.27 5.21
CA GLY A 512 -12.72 6.12 6.65
C GLY A 512 -13.99 5.37 7.04
N VAL A 513 -14.45 4.47 6.19
CA VAL A 513 -15.64 3.65 6.40
C VAL A 513 -15.21 2.29 6.93
N GLN A 514 -15.56 1.96 8.18
CA GLN A 514 -15.18 0.68 8.78
C GLN A 514 -15.81 -0.51 8.04
N ARG A 515 -17.09 -0.38 7.73
CA ARG A 515 -17.87 -1.38 7.00
C ARG A 515 -19.03 -0.66 6.35
N PHE A 516 -19.39 -1.02 5.12
CA PHE A 516 -20.61 -0.52 4.49
C PHE A 516 -21.82 -1.07 5.26
N ASP A 517 -22.85 -0.26 5.47
CA ASP A 517 -24.09 -0.72 6.09
C ASP A 517 -24.74 -1.79 5.20
N TRP A 518 -24.75 -1.53 3.89
CA TRP A 518 -25.20 -2.47 2.88
C TRP A 518 -24.41 -2.30 1.57
N ALA A 519 -24.31 -3.41 0.84
CA ALA A 519 -23.77 -3.47 -0.51
C ALA A 519 -24.78 -4.12 -1.45
N LEU A 520 -25.12 -3.43 -2.52
CA LEU A 520 -25.98 -3.90 -3.58
C LEU A 520 -25.14 -4.24 -4.82
N LEU A 521 -25.11 -5.50 -5.17
CA LEU A 521 -24.36 -6.03 -6.31
C LEU A 521 -25.33 -6.28 -7.47
N LEU A 522 -25.07 -5.64 -8.61
CA LEU A 522 -25.95 -5.73 -9.78
C LEU A 522 -25.72 -7.01 -10.60
N ASP A 523 -24.61 -7.69 -10.36
CA ASP A 523 -24.30 -9.00 -10.93
C ASP A 523 -24.46 -10.11 -9.89
N PRO A 524 -24.65 -11.37 -10.33
CA PRO A 524 -24.70 -12.52 -9.44
C PRO A 524 -23.38 -12.69 -8.69
N LEU A 525 -23.47 -13.07 -7.41
CA LEU A 525 -22.32 -13.36 -6.60
C LEU A 525 -21.72 -14.71 -6.99
N ALA A 526 -20.46 -14.72 -7.40
CA ALA A 526 -19.75 -15.95 -7.71
C ALA A 526 -19.61 -16.83 -6.45
N PRO A 527 -19.79 -18.16 -6.55
CA PRO A 527 -19.75 -19.09 -5.39
C PRO A 527 -18.43 -19.02 -4.60
N GLU A 528 -17.36 -18.61 -5.23
CA GLU A 528 -16.00 -18.55 -4.65
C GLU A 528 -15.69 -17.21 -3.93
N GLN A 529 -16.59 -16.22 -3.96
CA GLN A 529 -16.31 -14.85 -3.51
C GLN A 529 -17.23 -14.31 -2.38
N PRO A 530 -18.05 -15.10 -1.66
CA PRO A 530 -18.99 -14.55 -0.68
C PRO A 530 -18.27 -13.89 0.50
N ASP A 531 -17.13 -14.41 0.92
CA ASP A 531 -16.44 -13.99 2.15
C ASP A 531 -15.86 -12.59 2.05
N CYS A 532 -15.32 -12.21 0.88
CA CYS A 532 -14.82 -10.86 0.65
C CYS A 532 -15.92 -9.81 0.85
N TRP A 533 -17.08 -9.98 0.22
CA TRP A 533 -18.19 -9.04 0.30
C TRP A 533 -18.81 -8.99 1.68
N ARG A 534 -18.98 -10.15 2.34
CA ARG A 534 -19.47 -10.23 3.73
C ARG A 534 -18.56 -9.50 4.72
N ALA A 535 -17.25 -9.51 4.48
CA ALA A 535 -16.31 -8.74 5.28
C ALA A 535 -16.44 -7.23 5.08
N GLN A 536 -16.86 -6.77 3.88
CA GLN A 536 -16.95 -5.36 3.55
C GLN A 536 -18.29 -4.71 3.93
N ALA A 537 -19.39 -5.46 3.97
CA ALA A 537 -20.73 -4.91 4.22
C ALA A 537 -21.49 -5.68 5.29
N GLY A 538 -22.36 -4.97 6.05
CA GLY A 538 -23.25 -5.56 7.03
C GLY A 538 -24.33 -6.43 6.39
N LEU A 539 -24.88 -5.98 5.27
CA LEU A 539 -25.82 -6.70 4.45
C LEU A 539 -25.33 -6.68 2.99
N VAL A 540 -25.25 -7.84 2.37
CA VAL A 540 -24.90 -7.99 0.95
C VAL A 540 -26.11 -8.55 0.21
N LEU A 541 -26.58 -7.81 -0.78
CA LEU A 541 -27.64 -8.22 -1.69
C LEU A 541 -27.05 -8.30 -3.09
N ALA A 542 -27.19 -9.43 -3.76
CA ALA A 542 -26.72 -9.65 -5.12
C ALA A 542 -27.88 -10.00 -6.05
N SER A 543 -27.83 -9.52 -7.27
CA SER A 543 -28.75 -9.91 -8.33
C SER A 543 -28.67 -11.43 -8.57
N ALA A 544 -29.81 -12.08 -8.80
CA ALA A 544 -29.83 -13.48 -9.21
C ALA A 544 -29.83 -13.59 -10.75
N ASP A 545 -30.85 -13.07 -11.39
CA ASP A 545 -31.10 -13.25 -12.82
C ASP A 545 -31.15 -11.91 -13.59
N GLY A 546 -30.25 -10.99 -13.28
CA GLY A 546 -30.24 -9.67 -13.92
C GLY A 546 -31.26 -8.68 -13.37
N SER A 547 -32.07 -9.08 -12.38
CA SER A 547 -33.01 -8.22 -11.65
C SER A 547 -32.46 -7.87 -10.26
N LEU A 548 -32.93 -6.77 -9.68
CA LEU A 548 -32.57 -6.42 -8.31
C LEU A 548 -33.20 -7.43 -7.34
N PRO A 549 -32.50 -7.84 -6.28
CA PRO A 549 -33.03 -8.74 -5.24
C PRO A 549 -34.00 -8.02 -4.29
N LEU A 550 -34.66 -6.98 -4.74
CA LEU A 550 -35.62 -6.15 -4.03
C LEU A 550 -36.90 -6.03 -4.86
N GLN A 551 -38.06 -6.26 -4.25
CA GLN A 551 -39.33 -6.05 -4.90
C GLN A 551 -39.79 -4.58 -4.79
N PRO A 552 -40.60 -4.07 -5.74
CA PRO A 552 -41.21 -2.75 -5.63
C PRO A 552 -41.98 -2.61 -4.32
N GLY A 553 -41.70 -1.53 -3.58
CA GLY A 553 -42.23 -1.31 -2.23
C GLY A 553 -41.26 -1.72 -1.12
N GLN A 554 -40.31 -2.60 -1.38
CA GLN A 554 -39.21 -2.87 -0.45
C GLN A 554 -38.14 -1.76 -0.53
N ARG A 555 -37.54 -1.46 0.60
CA ARG A 555 -36.46 -0.46 0.69
C ARG A 555 -35.30 -1.03 1.49
N LEU A 556 -34.15 -0.97 0.92
CA LEU A 556 -32.89 -1.20 1.64
C LEU A 556 -32.51 0.11 2.32
N ALA A 557 -32.49 0.15 3.64
CA ALA A 557 -32.29 1.40 4.37
C ALA A 557 -31.33 1.24 5.54
N SER A 558 -30.52 2.25 5.75
CA SER A 558 -29.77 2.54 6.97
C SER A 558 -29.95 4.03 7.29
N GLU A 559 -29.41 4.49 8.41
CA GLU A 559 -29.59 5.87 8.86
C GLU A 559 -29.17 6.90 7.79
N GLY A 560 -30.14 7.57 7.18
CA GLY A 560 -29.93 8.59 6.13
C GLY A 560 -29.54 8.07 4.74
N LEU A 561 -29.42 6.74 4.56
CA LEU A 561 -29.10 6.09 3.29
C LEU A 561 -30.17 5.08 2.94
N SER A 562 -30.75 5.16 1.75
CA SER A 562 -31.66 4.11 1.29
C SER A 562 -31.64 3.91 -0.21
N ALA A 563 -31.86 2.65 -0.63
CA ALA A 563 -32.05 2.28 -2.02
C ALA A 563 -33.40 1.55 -2.17
N ALA A 564 -34.15 1.91 -3.20
CA ALA A 564 -35.42 1.31 -3.53
C ALA A 564 -35.52 1.03 -5.03
N PRO A 565 -36.04 -0.14 -5.46
CA PRO A 565 -36.29 -0.42 -6.87
C PRO A 565 -37.40 0.47 -7.40
N VAL A 566 -37.24 0.96 -8.60
CA VAL A 566 -38.20 1.85 -9.25
C VAL A 566 -39.25 1.06 -10.03
N ALA A 567 -38.87 -0.08 -10.62
CA ALA A 567 -39.72 -0.92 -11.43
C ALA A 567 -39.46 -2.41 -11.20
N ILE A 568 -40.44 -3.25 -11.53
CA ILE A 568 -40.34 -4.72 -11.46
C ILE A 568 -39.38 -5.20 -12.53
N GLU A 569 -38.60 -6.25 -12.23
CA GLU A 569 -37.65 -6.89 -13.17
C GLU A 569 -36.66 -5.91 -13.84
N SER A 570 -36.32 -4.84 -13.13
CA SER A 570 -35.44 -3.78 -13.60
C SER A 570 -34.34 -3.47 -12.59
N ARG A 571 -33.19 -3.03 -13.09
CA ARG A 571 -32.09 -2.52 -12.26
C ARG A 571 -32.22 -1.03 -11.93
N ALA A 572 -33.30 -0.36 -12.37
CA ALA A 572 -33.57 1.04 -12.03
C ALA A 572 -33.83 1.19 -10.55
N MET A 573 -33.14 2.11 -9.89
CA MET A 573 -33.30 2.33 -8.46
C MET A 573 -33.22 3.80 -8.09
N GLU A 574 -33.92 4.16 -7.04
CA GLU A 574 -33.80 5.44 -6.35
C GLU A 574 -32.84 5.27 -5.18
N LEU A 575 -31.78 6.09 -5.13
CA LEU A 575 -30.83 6.18 -4.03
C LEU A 575 -31.09 7.48 -3.28
N GLN A 576 -31.39 7.38 -1.98
CA GLN A 576 -31.49 8.53 -1.09
C GLN A 576 -30.22 8.61 -0.23
N LEU A 577 -29.62 9.80 -0.20
CA LEU A 577 -28.42 10.14 0.57
C LEU A 577 -28.70 11.43 1.36
N GLY A 578 -29.07 11.31 2.62
CA GLY A 578 -29.56 12.41 3.41
C GLY A 578 -30.76 13.09 2.75
N ARG A 579 -30.55 14.33 2.29
CA ARG A 579 -31.59 15.08 1.54
C ARG A 579 -31.49 14.93 0.03
N TRP A 580 -30.43 14.30 -0.50
CA TRP A 580 -30.25 14.08 -1.93
C TRP A 580 -31.01 12.84 -2.40
N ARG A 581 -31.67 12.97 -3.54
CA ARG A 581 -32.35 11.89 -4.25
C ARG A 581 -31.71 11.69 -5.60
N TRP A 582 -31.17 10.50 -5.82
CA TRP A 582 -30.53 10.12 -7.08
C TRP A 582 -31.31 9.00 -7.75
N LEU A 583 -31.48 9.11 -9.06
CA LEU A 583 -31.97 8.03 -9.89
C LEU A 583 -30.76 7.31 -10.52
N LEU A 584 -30.66 6.01 -10.28
CA LEU A 584 -29.59 5.18 -10.81
C LEU A 584 -30.13 4.30 -11.93
N LEU A 585 -29.57 4.45 -13.13
CA LEU A 585 -29.93 3.73 -14.35
C LEU A 585 -28.69 3.00 -14.89
N PRO A 586 -28.41 1.77 -14.40
CA PRO A 586 -27.21 1.02 -14.76
C PRO A 586 -27.16 0.61 -16.24
N ASP A 587 -28.32 0.37 -16.84
CA ASP A 587 -28.45 -0.10 -18.22
C ASP A 587 -29.65 0.54 -18.91
N ARG A 588 -29.80 0.28 -20.22
CA ARG A 588 -30.88 0.84 -21.02
C ARG A 588 -32.25 0.26 -20.66
N GLN A 589 -32.32 -0.97 -20.19
CA GLN A 589 -33.57 -1.58 -19.72
C GLN A 589 -34.08 -0.85 -18.47
N ALA A 590 -33.18 -0.45 -17.58
CA ALA A 590 -33.53 0.35 -16.41
C ALA A 590 -34.15 1.70 -16.81
N LEU A 591 -33.64 2.35 -17.86
CA LEU A 591 -34.24 3.60 -18.37
C LEU A 591 -35.66 3.36 -18.90
N TRP A 592 -35.86 2.33 -19.71
CA TRP A 592 -37.17 2.03 -20.29
C TRP A 592 -38.19 1.67 -19.21
N ALA A 593 -37.85 0.78 -18.28
CA ALA A 593 -38.72 0.39 -17.17
C ALA A 593 -39.10 1.59 -16.28
N TRP A 594 -38.16 2.52 -16.05
CA TRP A 594 -38.49 3.74 -15.33
C TRP A 594 -39.42 4.65 -16.12
N GLN A 595 -39.22 4.82 -17.44
CA GLN A 595 -40.10 5.64 -18.31
C GLN A 595 -41.50 5.06 -18.42
N GLU A 596 -41.65 3.74 -18.54
CA GLU A 596 -42.92 3.04 -18.58
C GLU A 596 -43.74 3.26 -17.32
N ARG A 597 -43.08 3.21 -16.16
CA ARG A 597 -43.78 3.32 -14.87
C ARG A 597 -44.16 4.76 -14.51
N TYR A 598 -43.34 5.73 -14.82
CA TYR A 598 -43.51 7.12 -14.33
C TYR A 598 -43.76 8.14 -15.44
N GLY A 599 -43.62 7.75 -16.70
CA GLY A 599 -43.70 8.67 -17.83
C GLY A 599 -42.49 9.60 -17.96
N PRO A 600 -42.40 10.39 -19.04
CA PRO A 600 -41.22 11.19 -19.36
C PRO A 600 -41.04 12.46 -18.52
N GLY A 601 -41.90 12.75 -17.54
CA GLY A 601 -41.96 14.04 -16.84
C GLY A 601 -41.81 14.03 -15.32
N ARG A 602 -41.58 12.91 -14.67
CA ARG A 602 -41.46 12.87 -13.20
C ARG A 602 -40.05 13.32 -12.77
N GLY A 603 -39.89 14.63 -12.53
CA GLY A 603 -38.72 15.22 -11.88
C GLY A 603 -38.77 15.04 -10.36
N GLY A 604 -37.82 15.62 -9.66
CA GLY A 604 -37.68 15.58 -8.19
C GLY A 604 -36.46 14.79 -7.74
N PHE A 605 -35.52 14.52 -8.67
CA PHE A 605 -34.21 14.00 -8.37
C PHE A 605 -33.17 15.12 -8.43
N ASP A 606 -32.26 15.15 -7.47
CA ASP A 606 -31.11 16.07 -7.47
C ASP A 606 -30.02 15.59 -8.43
N GLY A 607 -29.95 14.29 -8.68
CA GLY A 607 -28.97 13.67 -9.55
C GLY A 607 -29.46 12.43 -10.30
N LEU A 608 -28.79 12.14 -11.40
CA LEU A 608 -29.01 10.97 -12.24
C LEU A 608 -27.67 10.33 -12.59
N TRP A 609 -27.56 9.02 -12.45
CA TRP A 609 -26.45 8.25 -12.95
C TRP A 609 -26.86 7.32 -14.08
N LEU A 610 -26.06 7.33 -15.15
CA LEU A 610 -26.18 6.46 -16.31
C LEU A 610 -24.96 5.54 -16.40
N GLY A 611 -25.17 4.23 -16.28
CA GLY A 611 -24.14 3.21 -16.49
C GLY A 611 -23.93 2.84 -17.98
N PHE A 612 -24.68 3.46 -18.88
CA PHE A 612 -24.63 3.19 -20.31
C PHE A 612 -24.65 4.49 -21.14
N ARG A 613 -24.15 4.42 -22.37
CA ARG A 613 -24.16 5.55 -23.30
C ARG A 613 -25.53 5.78 -23.90
N PRO A 614 -26.22 6.90 -23.61
CA PRO A 614 -27.54 7.17 -24.15
C PRO A 614 -27.49 7.62 -25.62
N SER A 615 -28.50 7.26 -26.41
CA SER A 615 -28.75 7.77 -27.76
C SER A 615 -29.16 9.24 -27.72
N GLN A 616 -29.16 9.92 -28.88
CA GLN A 616 -29.55 11.33 -28.96
C GLN A 616 -31.00 11.57 -28.53
N ARG A 617 -31.92 10.65 -28.86
CA ARG A 617 -33.34 10.73 -28.43
C ARG A 617 -33.47 10.57 -26.91
N GLU A 618 -32.79 9.60 -26.34
CA GLU A 618 -32.77 9.38 -24.88
C GLU A 618 -32.18 10.61 -24.16
N ARG A 619 -31.12 11.22 -24.69
CA ARG A 619 -30.54 12.46 -24.13
C ARG A 619 -31.55 13.60 -24.06
N THR A 620 -32.27 13.85 -25.17
CA THR A 620 -33.29 14.90 -25.21
C THR A 620 -34.42 14.66 -24.21
N GLN A 621 -34.80 13.41 -24.01
CA GLN A 621 -35.79 13.03 -22.99
C GLN A 621 -35.26 13.25 -21.57
N LEU A 622 -34.01 12.85 -21.31
CA LEU A 622 -33.38 13.03 -19.99
C LEU A 622 -33.15 14.50 -19.64
N GLN A 623 -32.88 15.38 -20.63
CA GLN A 623 -32.78 16.83 -20.42
C GLN A 623 -34.08 17.43 -19.90
N ARG A 624 -35.26 16.92 -20.31
CA ARG A 624 -36.58 17.39 -19.85
C ARG A 624 -36.85 17.09 -18.38
N LEU A 625 -36.07 16.19 -17.72
CA LEU A 625 -36.22 15.89 -16.30
C LEU A 625 -35.75 17.04 -15.39
N GLY A 626 -34.99 18.01 -15.91
CA GLY A 626 -34.50 19.14 -15.15
C GLY A 626 -33.62 18.77 -13.97
N VAL A 627 -32.89 17.64 -14.07
CA VAL A 627 -31.99 17.16 -13.02
C VAL A 627 -30.75 18.06 -12.93
N GLU A 628 -30.40 18.51 -11.74
CA GLU A 628 -29.26 19.40 -11.50
C GLU A 628 -27.93 18.74 -11.90
N ARG A 629 -27.77 17.46 -11.56
CA ARG A 629 -26.51 16.72 -11.77
C ARG A 629 -26.76 15.46 -12.56
N MET A 630 -26.06 15.32 -13.68
CA MET A 630 -26.12 14.11 -14.49
C MET A 630 -24.73 13.52 -14.67
N TRP A 631 -24.58 12.25 -14.31
CA TRP A 631 -23.35 11.51 -14.36
C TRP A 631 -23.44 10.37 -15.38
N LEU A 632 -22.38 10.22 -16.18
CA LEU A 632 -22.20 9.13 -17.13
C LEU A 632 -20.95 8.32 -16.79
N SER A 633 -21.09 7.01 -16.77
CA SER A 633 -19.93 6.10 -16.76
C SER A 633 -19.27 6.05 -18.13
N GLY A 634 -17.95 6.27 -18.19
CA GLY A 634 -17.14 6.16 -19.40
C GLY A 634 -16.92 7.46 -20.16
N ALA A 635 -16.66 7.34 -21.46
CA ALA A 635 -16.25 8.44 -22.32
C ALA A 635 -17.40 9.39 -22.67
N ILE A 636 -17.10 10.68 -22.77
CA ILE A 636 -18.05 11.73 -23.15
C ILE A 636 -18.52 11.51 -24.60
N PRO A 637 -19.82 11.36 -24.86
CA PRO A 637 -20.34 11.27 -26.22
C PRO A 637 -20.26 12.62 -26.94
N LEU A 638 -20.19 12.62 -28.26
CA LEU A 638 -20.32 13.82 -29.08
C LEU A 638 -21.66 14.51 -28.79
N GLY A 639 -21.64 15.86 -28.60
CA GLY A 639 -22.82 16.65 -28.26
C GLY A 639 -23.33 16.41 -26.84
N TRP A 640 -22.44 16.02 -25.91
CA TRP A 640 -22.75 15.95 -24.47
C TRP A 640 -22.88 17.36 -23.90
N PRO A 641 -23.95 17.64 -23.13
CA PRO A 641 -24.11 18.96 -22.51
C PRO A 641 -22.97 19.26 -21.53
N GLU A 642 -22.45 20.49 -21.52
CA GLU A 642 -21.36 20.91 -20.64
C GLU A 642 -21.72 20.81 -19.13
N THR A 643 -23.01 20.93 -18.80
CA THR A 643 -23.52 20.80 -17.44
C THR A 643 -23.56 19.37 -16.92
N TRP A 644 -23.35 18.38 -17.80
CA TRP A 644 -23.38 16.98 -17.47
C TRP A 644 -21.95 16.43 -17.33
N ALA A 645 -21.69 15.71 -16.24
CA ALA A 645 -20.39 15.14 -15.99
C ALA A 645 -20.28 13.70 -16.50
N ALA A 646 -19.13 13.34 -17.01
CA ALA A 646 -18.81 11.95 -17.35
C ALA A 646 -17.51 11.54 -16.66
N SER A 647 -17.42 10.28 -16.25
CA SER A 647 -16.19 9.77 -15.61
C SER A 647 -15.00 9.80 -16.57
N GLY A 648 -15.22 9.72 -17.89
CA GLY A 648 -14.25 10.00 -18.95
C GLY A 648 -12.83 9.57 -18.64
N PRO A 649 -11.84 10.40 -18.93
CA PRO A 649 -10.43 10.07 -18.67
C PRO A 649 -10.06 10.12 -17.17
N SER A 650 -10.84 10.79 -16.32
CA SER A 650 -10.57 10.87 -14.87
C SER A 650 -10.92 9.59 -14.10
N GLY A 651 -11.79 8.74 -14.67
CA GLY A 651 -12.22 7.50 -14.05
C GLY A 651 -13.19 7.66 -12.87
N SER A 652 -13.43 8.87 -12.36
CA SER A 652 -14.31 9.08 -11.20
C SER A 652 -15.03 10.41 -11.22
N LEU A 653 -16.20 10.46 -10.56
CA LEU A 653 -16.99 11.66 -10.30
C LEU A 653 -17.34 11.72 -8.82
N GLN A 654 -17.32 12.91 -8.25
CA GLN A 654 -17.60 13.11 -6.84
C GLN A 654 -18.53 14.30 -6.65
N ALA A 655 -19.54 14.13 -5.79
CA ALA A 655 -20.36 15.20 -5.26
C ALA A 655 -20.24 15.21 -3.74
N VAL A 656 -20.03 16.40 -3.17
CA VAL A 656 -19.94 16.61 -1.71
C VAL A 656 -20.89 17.71 -1.32
N ARG A 657 -21.60 17.52 -0.20
CA ARG A 657 -22.44 18.54 0.44
C ARG A 657 -22.04 18.61 1.91
N GLY A 658 -21.62 19.79 2.34
CA GLY A 658 -21.29 20.07 3.74
C GLY A 658 -22.51 20.24 4.62
#